data_2606b58f5571d618560aecc16b14469d
#
_entry.id   2606b58f5571d618560aecc16b14469d
#
_cell.length_a   1.000
_cell.length_b   1.000
_cell.length_c   1.000
_cell.angle_alpha   90.00
_cell.angle_beta   90.00
_cell.angle_gamma   90.00
#
_symmetry.space_group_name_H-M   'P 1'
#
loop_
_entity.id
_entity.type
_entity.pdbx_description
1 polymer ?
#
loop_
_entity_poly.entity_id
_entity_poly.type
_entity_poly.pdbx_seq_one_letter_code
_entity_poly.pdbx_strand_id
1 'polypeptide(L)'
;MRQTSSVPTDAAEDRLAALARGDKWYLADGCGAIWAPPFPVWLREPGFWDPANFFELAFGPLFCVAVVRADGMGVPLVQTRRDWRPDRLVSTYTTPDGMELTETKAVLPAGRFRSSWTWTGLKGTAFLVAYSAQTPQPDAKYTRTPDGRSIQWEGVATARNERSRSRGVELRLSAQASPDAPHASSVQRCQSTTCHPEWRLSPFPESWEPGVGLAPIEFMPGIDDRGLDWLGLSVGIEGETGQGVCFELDATLHEPGIEADLPSEQHWHEHFDSYPAFRCGDAFLERYFDYRVYGLHLCEVRGPAGNLKHPAVAEGIEYFHSPITYSGQCHMLETRWSRSPRVARGTLLNFLDNQKPDGSFHGRVYTSALINTDFYHANWGDALLAVDAIHPDAAFLRRGFDGLGRYFDWLTQSRDPEQTGTIEVTNHFETGQEYMSRYQAVNASADADGWVSRTRLKGVDATVYAYQLASALNEVALRLGDDAAASRYTEARKRIGSAITDRMWDPDHKLYSDLEPNGLSRTGVKAAVCFYPMLTDLPDTAQVDAMLGHLQNPDEFATPWPLPSSALDDPYFSADARWQGKRHLCPWNGRVWPMTTSHVIEGLIRQYKRRDALPDATRQRCGELAGQWIERFVRMMFHHGDLARPNCFEHYNPFTGQPCEYRGIDDYQHSWVVDLVITGMMGVSVRADRAGGATLTLDPLPGVLPQAEIHSVWVRGRSLTVHREGTAYWAELDGQRQASTIGQPIQFTLPPADAAPVILDAGRVPPPRAGKPTRPPAEAM
;
A
#
# COMPACT_ATOMS: atom_id res chain seq x y z
N MET A 1 -1.28 -38.80 -3.94
CA MET A 1 -1.74 -38.09 -2.73
C MET A 1 -0.53 -37.84 -1.85
N ARG A 2 0.09 -36.66 -1.95
CA ARG A 2 1.14 -36.21 -1.04
C ARG A 2 0.44 -35.32 -0.01
N GLN A 3 0.52 -35.67 1.25
CA GLN A 3 0.07 -34.85 2.37
C GLN A 3 0.83 -33.51 2.30
N THR A 4 0.12 -32.44 1.99
CA THR A 4 0.57 -31.07 2.25
C THR A 4 0.57 -30.94 3.77
N SER A 5 1.76 -30.82 4.38
CA SER A 5 1.86 -30.39 5.77
C SER A 5 1.28 -28.98 5.86
N SER A 6 0.06 -28.90 6.35
CA SER A 6 -0.54 -27.63 6.74
C SER A 6 0.30 -27.05 7.87
N VAL A 7 0.88 -25.87 7.66
CA VAL A 7 1.31 -25.01 8.77
C VAL A 7 0.09 -24.87 9.70
N PRO A 8 0.25 -24.96 11.02
CA PRO A 8 -0.89 -24.88 11.92
C PRO A 8 -1.69 -23.62 11.68
N THR A 9 -3.00 -23.72 11.62
CA THR A 9 -3.96 -22.60 11.54
C THR A 9 -3.79 -21.59 12.68
N ASP A 10 -3.06 -21.91 13.72
CA ASP A 10 -2.73 -21.07 14.87
C ASP A 10 -1.76 -19.94 14.55
N ALA A 11 -0.88 -20.07 13.54
CA ALA A 11 0.16 -19.07 13.27
C ALA A 11 -0.37 -17.74 12.72
N ALA A 12 -1.37 -17.75 11.83
CA ALA A 12 -2.00 -16.53 11.33
C ALA A 12 -2.84 -15.85 12.42
N GLU A 13 -3.56 -16.62 13.24
CA GLU A 13 -4.33 -16.11 14.38
C GLU A 13 -3.44 -15.40 15.39
N ASP A 14 -2.28 -16.00 15.74
CA ASP A 14 -1.31 -15.38 16.65
C ASP A 14 -0.76 -14.06 16.10
N ARG A 15 -0.47 -13.97 14.81
CA ARG A 15 0.00 -12.76 14.13
C ARG A 15 -1.08 -11.68 14.12
N LEU A 16 -2.33 -12.03 13.83
CA LEU A 16 -3.47 -11.13 13.88
C LEU A 16 -3.71 -10.62 15.32
N ALA A 17 -3.65 -11.51 16.30
CA ALA A 17 -3.79 -11.16 17.71
C ALA A 17 -2.66 -10.25 18.19
N ALA A 18 -1.42 -10.48 17.73
CA ALA A 18 -0.28 -9.62 18.04
C ALA A 18 -0.44 -8.17 17.53
N LEU A 19 -1.27 -7.93 16.52
CA LEU A 19 -1.57 -6.60 16.00
C LEU A 19 -2.74 -5.90 16.73
N ALA A 20 -3.43 -6.58 17.64
CA ALA A 20 -4.59 -6.03 18.35
C ALA A 20 -4.27 -4.72 19.09
N ARG A 21 -5.19 -3.73 18.98
CA ARG A 21 -5.07 -2.41 19.63
C ARG A 21 -6.43 -1.71 19.75
N GLY A 22 -6.55 -0.80 20.71
CA GLY A 22 -7.80 -0.10 20.99
C GLY A 22 -7.95 1.25 20.27
N ASP A 23 -6.91 1.74 19.57
CA ASP A 23 -6.88 3.09 18.99
C ASP A 23 -6.92 3.10 17.45
N LYS A 24 -7.09 1.95 16.82
CA LYS A 24 -7.23 1.78 15.37
C LYS A 24 -8.62 1.26 14.98
N TRP A 25 -8.99 1.41 13.71
CA TRP A 25 -10.35 1.07 13.26
C TRP A 25 -10.47 0.68 11.79
N TYR A 26 -9.42 0.79 10.98
CA TYR A 26 -9.49 0.51 9.55
C TYR A 26 -9.84 -0.95 9.29
N LEU A 27 -10.85 -1.18 8.47
CA LEU A 27 -11.27 -2.51 8.03
C LEU A 27 -11.35 -2.53 6.50
N ALA A 28 -10.87 -3.61 5.88
CA ALA A 28 -10.87 -3.78 4.44
C ALA A 28 -11.25 -5.21 4.04
N ASP A 29 -11.73 -5.35 2.82
CA ASP A 29 -12.11 -6.64 2.22
C ASP A 29 -10.96 -7.33 1.46
N GLY A 30 -9.79 -6.70 1.37
CA GLY A 30 -8.67 -7.18 0.57
C GLY A 30 -8.92 -7.19 -0.94
N CYS A 31 -9.92 -6.44 -1.41
CA CYS A 31 -10.32 -6.37 -2.83
C CYS A 31 -10.47 -4.95 -3.35
N GLY A 32 -10.55 -3.96 -2.47
CA GLY A 32 -10.74 -2.57 -2.84
C GLY A 32 -11.80 -1.82 -2.02
N ALA A 33 -12.57 -2.53 -1.17
CA ALA A 33 -13.47 -1.88 -0.22
C ALA A 33 -12.75 -1.63 1.11
N ILE A 34 -12.78 -0.39 1.59
CA ILE A 34 -12.20 0.04 2.88
C ILE A 34 -13.20 0.91 3.63
N TRP A 35 -13.37 0.60 4.92
CA TRP A 35 -13.99 1.49 5.87
C TRP A 35 -12.90 2.08 6.78
N ALA A 36 -12.60 3.34 6.56
CA ALA A 36 -11.55 4.06 7.28
C ALA A 36 -11.99 5.51 7.51
N PRO A 37 -13.00 5.74 8.37
CA PRO A 37 -13.46 7.09 8.64
C PRO A 37 -12.32 7.95 9.19
N PRO A 38 -12.20 9.22 8.74
CA PRO A 38 -11.08 10.10 9.09
C PRO A 38 -11.13 10.56 10.55
N PHE A 39 -12.29 10.47 11.19
CA PHE A 39 -12.48 10.95 12.56
C PHE A 39 -12.89 9.82 13.50
N PRO A 40 -12.13 9.56 14.58
CA PRO A 40 -12.42 8.49 15.52
C PRO A 40 -13.70 8.73 16.35
N VAL A 41 -14.29 9.90 16.31
CA VAL A 41 -15.51 10.23 17.03
C VAL A 41 -16.68 9.31 16.65
N TRP A 42 -16.79 8.92 15.39
CA TRP A 42 -17.81 8.03 14.87
C TRP A 42 -17.66 6.58 15.31
N LEU A 43 -16.51 6.21 15.85
CA LEU A 43 -16.25 4.84 16.30
C LEU A 43 -16.97 4.48 17.62
N ARG A 44 -17.56 5.46 18.26
CA ARG A 44 -18.40 5.25 19.46
C ARG A 44 -19.79 4.77 19.09
N GLU A 45 -20.19 5.00 17.85
CA GLU A 45 -21.51 4.63 17.36
C GLU A 45 -21.53 3.20 16.86
N PRO A 46 -22.55 2.41 17.20
CA PRO A 46 -22.75 1.08 16.66
C PRO A 46 -23.01 1.11 15.15
N GLY A 47 -22.56 0.06 14.45
CA GLY A 47 -22.68 -0.03 13.00
C GLY A 47 -21.50 0.63 12.27
N PHE A 48 -21.69 0.88 10.99
CA PHE A 48 -20.71 1.48 10.09
C PHE A 48 -21.16 2.89 9.72
N TRP A 49 -21.01 3.81 10.63
CA TRP A 49 -21.27 5.22 10.34
C TRP A 49 -20.15 5.78 9.47
N ASP A 50 -20.46 6.75 8.63
CA ASP A 50 -19.54 7.34 7.66
C ASP A 50 -19.43 6.56 6.34
N PRO A 51 -19.07 7.23 5.23
CA PRO A 51 -18.88 6.58 3.95
C PRO A 51 -17.75 5.54 3.96
N ALA A 52 -17.89 4.52 3.15
CA ALA A 52 -16.80 3.63 2.79
C ALA A 52 -16.25 3.99 1.41
N ASN A 53 -15.05 3.50 1.15
CA ASN A 53 -14.41 3.60 -0.15
C ASN A 53 -14.50 2.27 -0.88
N PHE A 54 -14.71 2.35 -2.18
CA PHE A 54 -14.56 1.24 -3.09
C PHE A 54 -13.68 1.73 -4.24
N PHE A 55 -12.43 1.32 -4.25
CA PHE A 55 -11.38 1.96 -5.09
C PHE A 55 -11.34 3.49 -4.83
N GLU A 56 -11.35 4.30 -5.88
CA GLU A 56 -11.42 5.77 -5.81
C GLU A 56 -12.83 6.34 -5.58
N LEU A 57 -13.82 5.49 -5.34
CA LEU A 57 -15.21 5.89 -5.15
C LEU A 57 -15.57 5.90 -3.67
N ALA A 58 -16.38 6.88 -3.25
CA ALA A 58 -17.01 6.91 -1.94
C ALA A 58 -18.49 6.64 -2.06
N PHE A 59 -19.05 5.86 -1.16
CA PHE A 59 -20.47 5.58 -1.08
C PHE A 59 -20.92 5.50 0.38
N GLY A 60 -22.14 5.82 0.61
CA GLY A 60 -22.72 5.83 1.94
C GLY A 60 -23.40 7.17 2.27
N PRO A 61 -23.79 7.39 3.54
CA PRO A 61 -23.44 6.59 4.72
C PRO A 61 -23.90 5.14 4.62
N LEU A 62 -23.23 4.23 5.35
CA LEU A 62 -23.57 2.81 5.32
C LEU A 62 -24.81 2.53 6.19
N PHE A 63 -24.62 2.21 7.44
CA PHE A 63 -25.70 2.07 8.42
C PHE A 63 -25.20 2.19 9.85
N CYS A 64 -26.08 2.65 10.74
CA CYS A 64 -25.88 2.59 12.19
C CYS A 64 -26.77 1.53 12.80
N VAL A 65 -26.52 1.17 14.05
CA VAL A 65 -27.41 0.29 14.82
C VAL A 65 -27.82 0.99 16.10
N ALA A 66 -29.11 1.01 16.38
CA ALA A 66 -29.68 1.51 17.63
C ALA A 66 -30.38 0.38 18.39
N VAL A 67 -30.52 0.55 19.69
CA VAL A 67 -31.37 -0.28 20.53
C VAL A 67 -32.64 0.50 20.83
N VAL A 68 -33.78 -0.13 20.63
CA VAL A 68 -35.09 0.46 20.83
C VAL A 68 -35.94 -0.44 21.72
N ARG A 69 -36.65 0.13 22.71
CA ARG A 69 -37.56 -0.64 23.55
C ARG A 69 -38.89 -0.86 22.85
N ALA A 70 -39.69 -1.74 23.43
CA ALA A 70 -41.02 -2.08 22.92
C ALA A 70 -42.00 -0.85 22.85
N ASP A 71 -41.73 0.19 23.61
CA ASP A 71 -42.47 1.47 23.58
C ASP A 71 -41.98 2.43 22.48
N GLY A 72 -41.02 2.03 21.66
CA GLY A 72 -40.46 2.84 20.60
C GLY A 72 -39.33 3.79 21.02
N MET A 73 -38.98 3.82 22.30
CA MET A 73 -37.93 4.72 22.79
C MET A 73 -36.54 4.17 22.57
N GLY A 74 -35.65 4.98 21.99
CA GLY A 74 -34.23 4.67 21.84
C GLY A 74 -33.51 4.54 23.17
N VAL A 75 -32.67 3.54 23.31
CA VAL A 75 -31.85 3.30 24.51
C VAL A 75 -30.45 3.87 24.29
N PRO A 76 -29.99 4.82 25.14
CA PRO A 76 -28.61 5.31 25.03
C PRO A 76 -27.61 4.20 25.27
N LEU A 77 -26.60 4.13 24.38
CA LEU A 77 -25.48 3.18 24.45
C LEU A 77 -24.21 3.93 24.83
N VAL A 78 -23.48 3.39 25.79
CA VAL A 78 -22.15 3.90 26.16
C VAL A 78 -21.12 2.85 25.84
N GLN A 79 -20.21 3.18 24.91
CA GLN A 79 -19.09 2.29 24.57
C GLN A 79 -18.13 2.20 25.76
N THR A 80 -17.94 1.00 26.29
CA THR A 80 -17.07 0.72 27.44
C THR A 80 -15.74 0.10 27.02
N ARG A 81 -15.72 -0.62 25.89
CA ARG A 81 -14.53 -1.27 25.35
C ARG A 81 -14.53 -1.26 23.84
N ARG A 82 -13.33 -1.18 23.27
CA ARG A 82 -13.10 -1.34 21.84
C ARG A 82 -11.75 -2.04 21.62
N ASP A 83 -11.78 -3.12 20.85
CA ASP A 83 -10.59 -3.89 20.44
C ASP A 83 -10.61 -4.05 18.91
N TRP A 84 -9.58 -3.56 18.26
CA TRP A 84 -9.39 -3.70 16.83
C TRP A 84 -8.34 -4.77 16.54
N ARG A 85 -8.58 -5.52 15.47
CA ARG A 85 -7.63 -6.37 14.76
C ARG A 85 -7.82 -6.15 13.24
N PRO A 86 -6.86 -6.55 12.39
CA PRO A 86 -7.02 -6.44 10.94
C PRO A 86 -8.33 -7.01 10.39
N ASP A 87 -8.78 -8.12 10.93
CA ASP A 87 -9.97 -8.86 10.50
C ASP A 87 -11.29 -8.39 11.12
N ARG A 88 -11.25 -7.62 12.22
CA ARG A 88 -12.45 -7.21 12.94
C ARG A 88 -12.24 -6.06 13.92
N LEU A 89 -13.35 -5.40 14.24
CA LEU A 89 -13.46 -4.43 15.34
C LEU A 89 -14.54 -4.90 16.31
N VAL A 90 -14.17 -5.17 17.55
CA VAL A 90 -15.11 -5.56 18.61
C VAL A 90 -15.36 -4.38 19.54
N SER A 91 -16.63 -4.02 19.75
CA SER A 91 -17.05 -2.95 20.65
C SER A 91 -18.04 -3.49 21.66
N THR A 92 -17.87 -3.11 22.94
CA THR A 92 -18.83 -3.41 24.00
C THR A 92 -19.53 -2.13 24.43
N TYR A 93 -20.83 -2.21 24.58
CA TYR A 93 -21.70 -1.10 24.99
C TYR A 93 -22.49 -1.49 26.22
N THR A 94 -22.79 -0.52 27.06
CA THR A 94 -23.68 -0.68 28.19
C THR A 94 -24.87 0.31 28.12
N THR A 95 -26.02 -0.11 28.61
CA THR A 95 -27.21 0.71 28.72
C THR A 95 -27.40 1.18 30.15
N PRO A 96 -28.22 2.24 30.42
CA PRO A 96 -28.50 2.75 31.77
C PRO A 96 -29.11 1.73 32.73
N ASP A 97 -29.81 0.73 32.22
CA ASP A 97 -30.43 -0.35 33.00
C ASP A 97 -29.57 -1.61 33.15
N GLY A 98 -28.31 -1.54 32.67
CA GLY A 98 -27.29 -2.57 32.89
C GLY A 98 -27.26 -3.70 31.87
N MET A 99 -27.95 -3.57 30.73
CA MET A 99 -27.74 -4.47 29.60
C MET A 99 -26.34 -4.22 28.99
N GLU A 100 -25.65 -5.27 28.68
CA GLU A 100 -24.38 -5.21 27.92
C GLU A 100 -24.59 -5.80 26.52
N LEU A 101 -24.09 -5.10 25.51
CA LEU A 101 -24.12 -5.55 24.12
C LEU A 101 -22.69 -5.57 23.56
N THR A 102 -22.38 -6.61 22.82
CA THR A 102 -21.11 -6.70 22.09
C THR A 102 -21.38 -6.76 20.61
N GLU A 103 -20.77 -5.83 19.88
CA GLU A 103 -20.77 -5.76 18.43
C GLU A 103 -19.44 -6.22 17.86
N THR A 104 -19.48 -7.08 16.85
CA THR A 104 -18.32 -7.43 16.03
C THR A 104 -18.52 -6.93 14.61
N LYS A 105 -17.68 -5.97 14.16
CA LYS A 105 -17.67 -5.43 12.81
C LYS A 105 -16.60 -6.12 11.99
N ALA A 106 -16.90 -6.46 10.73
CA ALA A 106 -15.94 -6.96 9.74
C ALA A 106 -16.30 -6.43 8.35
N VAL A 107 -15.29 -6.19 7.53
CA VAL A 107 -15.44 -5.94 6.10
C VAL A 107 -14.99 -7.19 5.38
N LEU A 108 -15.90 -7.78 4.62
CA LEU A 108 -15.74 -9.08 3.97
C LEU A 108 -15.61 -8.89 2.46
N PRO A 109 -15.02 -9.86 1.75
CA PRO A 109 -14.85 -9.79 0.30
C PRO A 109 -16.11 -9.43 -0.45
N ALA A 110 -15.95 -8.72 -1.58
CA ALA A 110 -17.02 -8.15 -2.41
C ALA A 110 -17.78 -6.97 -1.77
N GLY A 111 -17.14 -6.20 -0.91
CA GLY A 111 -17.73 -4.99 -0.33
C GLY A 111 -18.88 -5.26 0.63
N ARG A 112 -18.78 -6.32 1.44
CA ARG A 112 -19.78 -6.66 2.46
C ARG A 112 -19.36 -6.14 3.83
N PHE A 113 -20.23 -5.36 4.46
CA PHE A 113 -20.03 -4.74 5.76
C PHE A 113 -20.93 -5.42 6.79
N ARG A 114 -20.34 -6.24 7.67
CA ARG A 114 -21.05 -7.09 8.62
C ARG A 114 -20.93 -6.56 10.05
N SER A 115 -22.09 -6.43 10.74
CA SER A 115 -22.23 -6.09 12.16
C SER A 115 -22.99 -7.19 12.88
N SER A 116 -22.29 -7.97 13.73
CA SER A 116 -22.84 -9.12 14.46
C SER A 116 -22.96 -8.80 15.94
N TRP A 117 -24.07 -9.23 16.58
CA TRP A 117 -24.46 -8.81 17.90
C TRP A 117 -24.67 -9.96 18.87
N THR A 118 -24.20 -9.74 20.10
CA THR A 118 -24.53 -10.55 21.28
C THR A 118 -24.93 -9.63 22.43
N TRP A 119 -25.74 -10.13 23.38
CA TRP A 119 -26.16 -9.34 24.52
C TRP A 119 -26.29 -10.18 25.80
N THR A 120 -26.22 -9.47 26.96
CA THR A 120 -26.45 -10.02 28.28
C THR A 120 -27.21 -8.99 29.12
N GLY A 121 -27.97 -9.45 30.11
CA GLY A 121 -28.70 -8.57 31.06
C GLY A 121 -29.94 -7.91 30.46
N LEU A 122 -30.46 -8.36 29.32
CA LEU A 122 -31.70 -7.83 28.74
C LEU A 122 -32.92 -8.20 29.62
N LYS A 123 -33.71 -7.18 29.96
CA LYS A 123 -34.96 -7.33 30.68
C LYS A 123 -36.15 -7.04 29.76
N GLY A 124 -36.95 -8.06 29.49
CA GLY A 124 -38.09 -7.96 28.56
C GLY A 124 -37.66 -8.03 27.09
N THR A 125 -38.37 -7.33 26.22
CA THR A 125 -38.12 -7.29 24.76
C THR A 125 -37.51 -5.96 24.36
N ALA A 126 -36.52 -6.01 23.48
CA ALA A 126 -35.97 -4.83 22.78
C ALA A 126 -35.79 -5.14 21.29
N PHE A 127 -35.43 -4.15 20.52
CA PHE A 127 -35.16 -4.28 19.10
C PHE A 127 -33.77 -3.72 18.81
N LEU A 128 -33.00 -4.45 18.03
CA LEU A 128 -31.86 -3.91 17.33
C LEU A 128 -32.34 -3.34 15.99
N VAL A 129 -32.01 -2.11 15.70
CA VAL A 129 -32.46 -1.40 14.51
C VAL A 129 -31.24 -0.92 13.72
N ALA A 130 -30.99 -1.57 12.58
CA ALA A 130 -30.02 -1.06 11.62
C ALA A 130 -30.71 -0.01 10.74
N TYR A 131 -30.12 1.18 10.64
CA TYR A 131 -30.70 2.28 9.87
C TYR A 131 -29.64 3.04 9.10
N SER A 132 -30.05 3.61 7.95
CA SER A 132 -29.21 4.46 7.11
C SER A 132 -29.98 5.71 6.71
N ALA A 133 -29.32 6.86 6.67
CA ALA A 133 -29.89 8.12 6.23
C ALA A 133 -29.18 8.54 4.91
N GLN A 134 -29.89 8.44 3.80
CA GLN A 134 -29.35 8.72 2.49
C GLN A 134 -29.79 10.10 2.00
N THR A 135 -28.88 10.85 1.38
CA THR A 135 -29.25 12.05 0.64
C THR A 135 -30.11 11.66 -0.55
N PRO A 136 -31.32 12.26 -0.73
CA PRO A 136 -32.19 11.95 -1.84
C PRO A 136 -31.51 12.16 -3.19
N GLN A 137 -31.62 11.17 -4.05
CA GLN A 137 -31.16 11.24 -5.43
C GLN A 137 -32.36 11.12 -6.38
N PRO A 138 -32.43 11.87 -7.49
CA PRO A 138 -33.61 11.91 -8.36
C PRO A 138 -34.03 10.55 -8.90
N ASP A 139 -33.04 9.67 -9.19
CA ASP A 139 -33.24 8.37 -9.79
C ASP A 139 -33.08 7.20 -8.80
N ALA A 140 -32.95 7.48 -7.50
CA ALA A 140 -32.80 6.45 -6.49
C ALA A 140 -34.04 5.55 -6.41
N LYS A 141 -33.83 4.25 -6.38
CA LYS A 141 -34.89 3.26 -6.24
C LYS A 141 -34.71 2.48 -4.95
N TYR A 142 -35.81 2.20 -4.30
CA TYR A 142 -35.85 1.46 -3.04
C TYR A 142 -36.76 0.25 -3.19
N THR A 143 -36.26 -0.92 -2.78
CA THR A 143 -37.02 -2.18 -2.80
C THR A 143 -36.91 -2.86 -1.45
N ARG A 144 -38.02 -3.33 -0.91
CA ARG A 144 -38.07 -4.14 0.31
C ARG A 144 -38.46 -5.57 -0.04
N THR A 145 -37.83 -6.53 0.61
CA THR A 145 -38.26 -7.92 0.47
C THR A 145 -39.62 -8.15 1.15
N PRO A 146 -40.45 -9.05 0.65
CA PRO A 146 -41.78 -9.33 1.25
C PRO A 146 -41.71 -9.83 2.69
N ASP A 147 -40.62 -10.48 3.06
CA ASP A 147 -40.39 -10.97 4.42
C ASP A 147 -39.88 -9.88 5.38
N GLY A 148 -39.63 -8.66 4.88
CA GLY A 148 -39.14 -7.54 5.68
C GLY A 148 -37.70 -7.66 6.16
N ARG A 149 -36.91 -8.61 5.64
CA ARG A 149 -35.55 -8.89 6.10
C ARG A 149 -34.46 -8.20 5.31
N SER A 150 -34.78 -7.53 4.22
CA SER A 150 -33.82 -6.72 3.50
C SER A 150 -34.43 -5.50 2.82
N ILE A 151 -33.58 -4.48 2.69
CA ILE A 151 -33.85 -3.26 1.94
C ILE A 151 -32.70 -3.10 0.95
N GLN A 152 -33.06 -2.85 -0.30
CA GLN A 152 -32.13 -2.59 -1.38
C GLN A 152 -32.39 -1.18 -1.91
N TRP A 153 -31.32 -0.45 -2.22
CA TRP A 153 -31.42 0.81 -2.93
C TRP A 153 -30.34 0.96 -3.98
N GLU A 154 -30.70 1.57 -5.06
CA GLU A 154 -29.78 1.94 -6.14
C GLU A 154 -29.44 3.42 -5.97
N GLY A 155 -28.17 3.75 -6.01
CA GLY A 155 -27.64 5.09 -5.84
C GLY A 155 -26.38 5.32 -6.64
N VAL A 156 -25.64 6.33 -6.26
CA VAL A 156 -24.37 6.70 -6.92
C VAL A 156 -23.23 6.71 -5.93
N ALA A 157 -22.19 5.96 -6.23
CA ALA A 157 -20.89 6.09 -5.60
C ALA A 157 -20.15 7.29 -6.21
N THR A 158 -19.76 8.24 -5.39
CA THR A 158 -19.16 9.51 -5.82
C THR A 158 -17.66 9.37 -6.02
N ALA A 159 -17.15 9.87 -7.15
CA ALA A 159 -15.72 9.92 -7.39
C ALA A 159 -15.03 10.91 -6.43
N ARG A 160 -13.93 10.49 -5.79
CA ARG A 160 -13.15 11.31 -4.86
C ARG A 160 -12.19 12.28 -5.53
N ASN A 161 -11.99 12.15 -6.83
CA ASN A 161 -11.14 13.05 -7.61
C ASN A 161 -11.86 13.53 -8.87
N GLU A 162 -11.49 14.69 -9.35
CA GLU A 162 -12.14 15.36 -10.48
C GLU A 162 -12.03 14.58 -11.82
N ARG A 163 -11.13 13.62 -11.91
CA ARG A 163 -10.81 12.89 -13.14
C ARG A 163 -11.51 11.55 -13.23
N SER A 164 -11.89 10.97 -12.08
CA SER A 164 -12.67 9.75 -12.02
C SER A 164 -14.16 10.05 -12.18
N ARG A 165 -14.92 9.04 -12.60
CA ARG A 165 -16.36 9.15 -12.81
C ARG A 165 -17.11 8.52 -11.66
N SER A 166 -18.15 9.22 -11.17
CA SER A 166 -19.16 8.62 -10.30
C SER A 166 -19.87 7.48 -11.01
N ARG A 167 -20.28 6.46 -10.24
CA ARG A 167 -20.87 5.22 -10.80
C ARG A 167 -22.10 4.79 -10.04
N GLY A 168 -22.98 4.07 -10.71
CA GLY A 168 -24.10 3.41 -10.06
C GLY A 168 -23.61 2.39 -9.05
N VAL A 169 -24.24 2.36 -7.90
CA VAL A 169 -24.02 1.37 -6.83
C VAL A 169 -25.37 0.83 -6.37
N GLU A 170 -25.43 -0.47 -6.19
CA GLU A 170 -26.52 -1.14 -5.51
C GLU A 170 -26.05 -1.43 -4.07
N LEU A 171 -26.83 -1.00 -3.10
CA LEU A 171 -26.61 -1.24 -1.69
C LEU A 171 -27.79 -2.06 -1.14
N ARG A 172 -27.48 -3.18 -0.50
CA ARG A 172 -28.47 -4.07 0.08
C ARG A 172 -28.19 -4.31 1.54
N LEU A 173 -29.01 -3.71 2.41
CA LEU A 173 -28.99 -3.97 3.83
C LEU A 173 -29.89 -5.15 4.15
N SER A 174 -29.35 -6.16 4.82
CA SER A 174 -30.06 -7.37 5.23
C SER A 174 -29.88 -7.67 6.71
N ALA A 175 -30.86 -8.36 7.30
CA ALA A 175 -30.81 -8.83 8.67
C ALA A 175 -30.91 -10.36 8.71
N GLN A 176 -30.01 -10.99 9.45
CA GLN A 176 -30.04 -12.41 9.79
C GLN A 176 -30.32 -12.53 11.29
N ALA A 177 -31.29 -13.34 11.65
CA ALA A 177 -31.69 -13.62 13.01
C ALA A 177 -32.42 -14.97 13.08
N SER A 178 -32.82 -15.40 14.28
CA SER A 178 -33.69 -16.54 14.44
C SER A 178 -34.93 -16.41 13.50
N PRO A 179 -35.41 -17.49 12.88
CA PRO A 179 -36.61 -17.46 12.05
C PRO A 179 -37.84 -16.86 12.74
N ASP A 180 -37.95 -17.07 14.05
CA ASP A 180 -39.09 -16.64 14.86
C ASP A 180 -38.90 -15.21 15.45
N ALA A 181 -37.73 -14.58 15.28
CA ALA A 181 -37.51 -13.24 15.76
C ALA A 181 -38.39 -12.22 15.01
N PRO A 182 -39.13 -11.35 15.72
CA PRO A 182 -39.89 -10.28 15.09
C PRO A 182 -38.98 -9.38 14.29
N HIS A 183 -39.35 -9.06 13.05
CA HIS A 183 -38.56 -8.17 12.21
C HIS A 183 -39.48 -7.31 11.33
N ALA A 184 -38.97 -6.14 10.97
CA ALA A 184 -39.66 -5.21 10.09
C ALA A 184 -38.66 -4.37 9.30
N SER A 185 -39.08 -3.85 8.16
CA SER A 185 -38.32 -2.91 7.37
C SER A 185 -39.14 -1.68 7.02
N SER A 186 -38.50 -0.54 6.92
CA SER A 186 -39.13 0.73 6.56
C SER A 186 -38.24 1.54 5.61
N VAL A 187 -38.88 2.24 4.69
CA VAL A 187 -38.26 3.29 3.88
C VAL A 187 -39.15 4.51 3.96
N GLN A 188 -38.61 5.61 4.43
CA GLN A 188 -39.34 6.87 4.59
C GLN A 188 -38.50 8.05 4.14
N ARG A 189 -39.12 8.97 3.42
CA ARG A 189 -38.52 10.27 3.14
C ARG A 189 -39.00 11.25 4.22
N CYS A 190 -38.06 11.67 5.01
CA CYS A 190 -38.31 12.66 6.05
C CYS A 190 -37.46 13.88 5.75
N GLN A 191 -38.04 15.05 5.82
CA GLN A 191 -37.30 16.28 5.89
C GLN A 191 -36.69 16.30 7.26
N SER A 192 -35.52 15.91 7.50
CA SER A 192 -34.94 15.73 8.79
C SER A 192 -34.01 16.86 9.18
N THR A 193 -34.18 17.29 10.36
CA THR A 193 -33.23 18.17 11.01
C THR A 193 -32.49 17.51 12.15
N THR A 194 -32.62 16.20 12.29
CA THR A 194 -31.93 15.47 13.36
C THR A 194 -30.46 15.34 13.15
N CYS A 195 -29.93 15.61 11.95
CA CYS A 195 -28.53 16.02 11.76
C CYS A 195 -28.39 17.43 12.31
N HIS A 196 -28.58 17.59 13.61
CA HIS A 196 -28.49 18.86 14.27
C HIS A 196 -27.08 19.41 14.12
N PRO A 197 -26.88 20.71 13.80
CA PRO A 197 -25.58 21.33 13.74
C PRO A 197 -24.77 21.26 15.03
N GLU A 198 -25.39 20.90 16.13
CA GLU A 198 -24.74 20.67 17.43
C GLU A 198 -24.08 19.30 17.55
N TRP A 199 -23.84 18.59 16.41
CA TRP A 199 -23.04 17.37 16.41
C TRP A 199 -23.57 16.25 17.30
N ARG A 200 -24.87 16.01 17.29
CA ARG A 200 -25.41 14.77 17.83
C ARG A 200 -24.79 13.63 17.05
N LEU A 201 -24.05 12.82 17.76
CA LEU A 201 -23.32 11.69 17.19
C LEU A 201 -24.23 10.55 16.71
N SER A 202 -25.51 10.60 17.06
CA SER A 202 -26.51 9.66 16.58
C SER A 202 -27.60 10.40 15.81
N PRO A 203 -27.78 10.13 14.51
CA PRO A 203 -28.89 10.66 13.72
C PRO A 203 -30.19 9.89 13.96
N PHE A 204 -30.26 9.00 14.97
CA PHE A 204 -31.40 8.15 15.23
C PHE A 204 -32.62 9.01 15.65
N PRO A 205 -33.79 8.77 15.06
CA PRO A 205 -35.02 9.42 15.47
C PRO A 205 -35.33 9.24 16.97
N GLU A 206 -35.82 10.26 17.63
CA GLU A 206 -36.18 10.18 19.05
C GLU A 206 -37.27 9.13 19.33
N SER A 207 -38.09 8.81 18.34
CA SER A 207 -39.13 7.77 18.43
C SER A 207 -39.06 6.82 17.26
N TRP A 208 -39.20 5.54 17.55
CA TRP A 208 -39.26 4.45 16.61
C TRP A 208 -40.39 3.49 17.00
N GLU A 209 -41.27 3.15 16.05
CA GLU A 209 -42.26 2.11 16.29
C GLU A 209 -41.78 0.77 15.74
N PRO A 210 -41.38 -0.17 16.60
CA PRO A 210 -40.93 -1.50 16.17
C PRO A 210 -42.02 -2.21 15.37
N GLY A 211 -41.65 -2.71 14.20
CA GLY A 211 -42.60 -3.44 13.33
C GLY A 211 -43.48 -2.57 12.43
N VAL A 212 -43.52 -1.27 12.62
CA VAL A 212 -44.38 -0.35 11.81
C VAL A 212 -43.56 0.55 10.92
N GLY A 213 -42.28 0.75 11.24
CA GLY A 213 -41.36 1.60 10.49
C GLY A 213 -40.87 2.79 11.30
N LEU A 214 -40.03 3.61 10.65
CA LEU A 214 -39.53 4.86 11.24
C LEU A 214 -40.71 5.83 11.49
N ALA A 215 -40.84 6.34 12.67
CA ALA A 215 -41.79 7.44 12.96
C ALA A 215 -41.38 8.68 12.17
N PRO A 216 -42.28 9.39 11.51
CA PRO A 216 -41.99 10.65 10.87
C PRO A 216 -41.45 11.64 11.90
N ILE A 217 -40.32 12.24 11.59
CA ILE A 217 -39.72 13.29 12.42
C ILE A 217 -40.31 14.62 11.99
N GLU A 218 -40.79 15.39 12.93
CA GLU A 218 -41.26 16.73 12.67
C GLU A 218 -40.10 17.64 12.29
N PHE A 219 -40.36 18.49 11.31
CA PHE A 219 -39.41 19.40 10.69
C PHE A 219 -39.12 20.63 11.51
N MET A 220 -37.82 21.02 11.56
CA MET A 220 -37.48 22.42 11.74
C MET A 220 -37.25 23.07 10.36
N PRO A 221 -38.04 24.08 9.97
CA PRO A 221 -37.92 24.76 8.71
C PRO A 221 -36.53 25.43 8.60
N GLY A 222 -35.80 25.21 7.50
CA GLY A 222 -34.71 26.08 7.10
C GLY A 222 -33.30 25.48 7.02
N ILE A 223 -33.09 24.20 7.24
CA ILE A 223 -31.73 23.62 7.19
C ILE A 223 -31.45 22.84 5.92
N ASP A 224 -32.35 22.07 5.37
CA ASP A 224 -32.26 21.48 4.05
C ASP A 224 -33.64 21.12 3.48
N ASP A 225 -34.01 21.72 2.35
CA ASP A 225 -35.31 21.48 1.70
C ASP A 225 -35.41 20.09 1.04
N ARG A 226 -34.27 19.41 0.90
CA ARG A 226 -34.21 18.10 0.21
C ARG A 226 -34.65 16.93 1.09
N GLY A 227 -34.51 17.04 2.41
CA GLY A 227 -34.79 15.96 3.36
C GLY A 227 -33.74 14.84 3.28
N LEU A 228 -34.04 13.71 3.94
CA LEU A 228 -33.26 12.49 3.91
C LEU A 228 -34.16 11.29 3.65
N ASP A 229 -33.66 10.31 2.92
CA ASP A 229 -34.29 9.01 2.77
C ASP A 229 -33.78 8.09 3.90
N TRP A 230 -34.68 7.77 4.84
CA TRP A 230 -34.38 6.87 5.94
C TRP A 230 -34.76 5.44 5.61
N LEU A 231 -33.79 4.54 5.82
CA LEU A 231 -33.92 3.10 5.59
C LEU A 231 -33.69 2.40 6.92
N GLY A 232 -34.53 1.50 7.32
CA GLY A 232 -34.39 0.82 8.60
C GLY A 232 -34.86 -0.63 8.58
N LEU A 233 -34.08 -1.50 9.24
CA LEU A 233 -34.40 -2.89 9.53
C LEU A 233 -34.38 -3.09 11.05
N SER A 234 -35.50 -3.58 11.61
CA SER A 234 -35.56 -3.93 13.02
C SER A 234 -35.62 -5.43 13.24
N VAL A 235 -34.95 -5.92 14.26
CA VAL A 235 -34.95 -7.31 14.71
C VAL A 235 -35.22 -7.32 16.22
N GLY A 236 -36.28 -8.02 16.64
CA GLY A 236 -36.59 -8.22 18.05
C GLY A 236 -35.57 -9.13 18.74
N ILE A 237 -35.16 -8.74 19.94
CA ILE A 237 -34.30 -9.51 20.83
C ILE A 237 -34.97 -9.76 22.15
N GLU A 238 -34.84 -10.98 22.64
CA GLU A 238 -35.48 -11.45 23.87
C GLU A 238 -34.52 -12.34 24.67
N GLY A 239 -34.83 -12.55 25.94
CA GLY A 239 -34.02 -13.38 26.85
C GLY A 239 -32.85 -12.64 27.46
N GLU A 240 -32.52 -13.02 28.69
CA GLU A 240 -31.44 -12.38 29.48
C GLU A 240 -30.09 -12.39 28.74
N THR A 241 -29.82 -13.42 27.95
CA THR A 241 -28.64 -13.53 27.09
C THR A 241 -29.03 -14.00 25.70
N GLY A 242 -28.35 -13.51 24.66
CA GLY A 242 -28.62 -13.93 23.31
C GLY A 242 -27.49 -13.60 22.33
N GLN A 243 -27.60 -14.21 21.17
CA GLN A 243 -26.65 -14.05 20.07
C GLN A 243 -27.32 -14.35 18.73
N GLY A 244 -26.63 -14.08 17.65
CA GLY A 244 -27.06 -14.49 16.30
C GLY A 244 -27.88 -13.44 15.55
N VAL A 245 -27.95 -12.19 16.02
CA VAL A 245 -28.39 -11.10 15.19
C VAL A 245 -27.21 -10.55 14.41
N CYS A 246 -27.36 -10.44 13.10
CA CYS A 246 -26.35 -9.92 12.19
C CYS A 246 -26.99 -9.01 11.17
N PHE A 247 -26.46 -7.80 11.03
CA PHE A 247 -26.78 -6.91 9.92
C PHE A 247 -25.63 -6.93 8.93
N GLU A 248 -25.94 -7.05 7.64
CA GLU A 248 -24.96 -7.03 6.59
C GLU A 248 -25.40 -6.10 5.46
N LEU A 249 -24.51 -5.22 5.05
CA LEU A 249 -24.70 -4.36 3.89
C LEU A 249 -23.77 -4.85 2.77
N ASP A 250 -24.37 -5.29 1.68
CA ASP A 250 -23.67 -5.63 0.43
C ASP A 250 -23.62 -4.39 -0.46
N ALA A 251 -22.43 -4.02 -0.90
CA ALA A 251 -22.24 -2.93 -1.86
C ALA A 251 -21.75 -3.49 -3.19
N THR A 252 -22.50 -3.30 -4.25
CA THR A 252 -22.17 -3.78 -5.61
C THR A 252 -22.08 -2.60 -6.57
N LEU A 253 -20.91 -2.42 -7.18
CA LEU A 253 -20.75 -1.42 -8.25
C LEU A 253 -21.36 -1.96 -9.55
N HIS A 254 -22.10 -1.10 -10.24
CA HIS A 254 -22.63 -1.40 -11.57
C HIS A 254 -21.50 -1.26 -12.62
N GLU A 255 -20.65 -2.29 -12.70
CA GLU A 255 -19.63 -2.42 -13.75
C GLU A 255 -19.62 -3.83 -14.34
N PRO A 256 -19.61 -3.93 -15.68
CA PRO A 256 -19.36 -5.22 -16.31
C PRO A 256 -17.91 -5.65 -16.03
N GLY A 257 -17.73 -6.82 -15.44
CA GLY A 257 -16.42 -7.46 -15.29
C GLY A 257 -15.83 -7.51 -13.88
N ILE A 258 -16.55 -7.11 -12.84
CA ILE A 258 -16.17 -7.42 -11.45
C ILE A 258 -16.71 -8.83 -11.08
N GLU A 259 -16.48 -9.81 -11.91
CA GLU A 259 -16.52 -11.22 -11.50
C GLU A 259 -15.10 -11.59 -11.06
N ALA A 260 -14.70 -11.06 -9.95
CA ALA A 260 -13.39 -11.30 -9.41
C ALA A 260 -13.31 -12.72 -8.82
N ASP A 261 -12.18 -13.32 -8.98
CA ASP A 261 -11.67 -14.40 -8.12
C ASP A 261 -11.55 -13.84 -6.69
N LEU A 262 -12.69 -13.83 -5.99
CA LEU A 262 -12.82 -13.25 -4.65
C LEU A 262 -12.13 -14.17 -3.63
N PRO A 263 -11.42 -13.61 -2.65
CA PRO A 263 -10.90 -14.38 -1.53
C PRO A 263 -12.05 -14.92 -0.67
N SER A 264 -11.74 -15.86 0.20
CA SER A 264 -12.70 -16.36 1.19
C SER A 264 -12.99 -15.34 2.29
N GLU A 265 -14.00 -15.58 3.12
CA GLU A 265 -14.24 -14.77 4.33
C GLU A 265 -13.06 -14.81 5.33
N GLN A 266 -12.16 -15.80 5.20
CA GLN A 266 -10.93 -15.93 5.99
C GLN A 266 -9.73 -15.26 5.33
N HIS A 267 -9.93 -14.31 4.41
CA HIS A 267 -8.90 -13.70 3.59
C HIS A 267 -7.71 -13.12 4.39
N TRP A 268 -7.95 -12.61 5.60
CA TRP A 268 -6.88 -12.12 6.46
C TRP A 268 -5.96 -13.25 6.93
N HIS A 269 -6.51 -14.41 7.33
CA HIS A 269 -5.72 -15.58 7.70
C HIS A 269 -4.94 -16.13 6.50
N GLU A 270 -5.61 -16.27 5.35
CA GLU A 270 -4.97 -16.71 4.09
C GLU A 270 -3.83 -15.77 3.68
N HIS A 271 -4.02 -14.47 3.87
CA HIS A 271 -3.00 -13.47 3.57
C HIS A 271 -1.77 -13.65 4.47
N PHE A 272 -1.95 -13.70 5.80
CA PHE A 272 -0.84 -13.89 6.74
C PHE A 272 -0.13 -15.23 6.53
N ASP A 273 -0.84 -16.30 6.23
CA ASP A 273 -0.27 -17.62 5.93
C ASP A 273 0.49 -17.64 4.60
N SER A 274 0.20 -16.70 3.71
CA SER A 274 0.91 -16.59 2.43
C SER A 274 2.28 -15.92 2.54
N TYR A 275 2.55 -15.21 3.63
CA TYR A 275 3.82 -14.51 3.88
C TYR A 275 4.70 -15.25 4.89
N PRO A 276 6.03 -15.08 4.81
CA PRO A 276 6.95 -15.60 5.81
C PRO A 276 6.61 -15.12 7.23
N ALA A 277 6.87 -15.94 8.22
CA ALA A 277 6.80 -15.57 9.63
C ALA A 277 8.21 -15.26 10.16
N PHE A 278 8.41 -14.06 10.71
CA PHE A 278 9.68 -13.58 11.23
C PHE A 278 9.64 -13.43 12.75
N ARG A 279 10.66 -13.93 13.45
CA ARG A 279 10.84 -13.81 14.90
C ARG A 279 12.31 -13.56 15.20
N CYS A 280 12.61 -12.66 16.14
CA CYS A 280 14.00 -12.28 16.46
C CYS A 280 14.23 -11.88 17.91
N GLY A 281 13.20 -11.94 18.76
CA GLY A 281 13.26 -11.48 20.14
C GLY A 281 13.21 -9.94 20.32
N ASP A 282 13.23 -9.18 19.25
CA ASP A 282 12.95 -7.74 19.25
C ASP A 282 11.47 -7.51 18.90
N ALA A 283 10.68 -7.16 19.89
CA ALA A 283 9.23 -7.00 19.75
C ALA A 283 8.82 -5.91 18.75
N PHE A 284 9.64 -4.86 18.54
CA PHE A 284 9.38 -3.82 17.55
C PHE A 284 9.52 -4.34 16.13
N LEU A 285 10.62 -5.04 15.85
CA LEU A 285 10.88 -5.62 14.54
C LEU A 285 9.84 -6.69 14.18
N GLU A 286 9.51 -7.60 15.11
CA GLU A 286 8.51 -8.64 14.87
C GLU A 286 7.13 -8.04 14.59
N ARG A 287 6.69 -7.12 15.47
CA ARG A 287 5.38 -6.48 15.32
C ARG A 287 5.30 -5.64 14.05
N TYR A 288 6.38 -4.93 13.69
CA TYR A 288 6.38 -4.10 12.50
C TYR A 288 6.42 -4.92 11.21
N PHE A 289 7.12 -6.05 11.20
CA PHE A 289 7.08 -6.98 10.07
C PHE A 289 5.64 -7.44 9.79
N ASP A 290 4.91 -7.87 10.82
CA ASP A 290 3.51 -8.26 10.68
C ASP A 290 2.60 -7.07 10.34
N TYR A 291 2.89 -5.87 10.87
CA TYR A 291 2.16 -4.65 10.55
C TYR A 291 2.32 -4.23 9.07
N ARG A 292 3.50 -4.43 8.49
CA ARG A 292 3.70 -4.21 7.05
C ARG A 292 2.90 -5.22 6.21
N VAL A 293 2.92 -6.49 6.59
CA VAL A 293 2.10 -7.53 5.92
C VAL A 293 0.62 -7.15 5.98
N TYR A 294 0.13 -6.66 7.14
CA TYR A 294 -1.22 -6.12 7.26
C TYR A 294 -1.49 -4.97 6.28
N GLY A 295 -0.60 -3.97 6.23
CA GLY A 295 -0.78 -2.78 5.40
C GLY A 295 -0.87 -3.10 3.90
N LEU A 296 -0.12 -4.09 3.42
CA LEU A 296 -0.20 -4.56 2.03
C LEU A 296 -1.60 -5.09 1.69
N HIS A 297 -2.24 -5.82 2.60
CA HIS A 297 -3.59 -6.35 2.37
C HIS A 297 -4.69 -5.31 2.59
N LEU A 298 -4.50 -4.39 3.54
CA LEU A 298 -5.41 -3.26 3.72
C LEU A 298 -5.57 -2.47 2.42
N CYS A 299 -4.45 -2.25 1.72
CA CYS A 299 -4.40 -1.47 0.49
C CYS A 299 -4.50 -2.33 -0.79
N GLU A 300 -4.80 -3.62 -0.69
CA GLU A 300 -4.94 -4.48 -1.86
C GLU A 300 -6.20 -4.11 -2.66
N VAL A 301 -6.03 -3.96 -3.97
CA VAL A 301 -7.11 -3.77 -4.93
C VAL A 301 -7.11 -4.91 -5.93
N ARG A 302 -8.26 -5.48 -6.26
CA ARG A 302 -8.37 -6.62 -7.18
C ARG A 302 -9.18 -6.24 -8.40
N GLY A 303 -8.61 -6.50 -9.57
CA GLY A 303 -9.30 -6.42 -10.85
C GLY A 303 -9.86 -7.77 -11.29
N PRO A 304 -10.59 -7.81 -12.43
CA PRO A 304 -10.75 -6.68 -13.34
C PRO A 304 -11.84 -5.68 -12.90
N ALA A 305 -11.47 -4.40 -12.84
CA ALA A 305 -12.38 -3.29 -12.59
C ALA A 305 -11.96 -2.08 -13.45
N GLY A 306 -12.65 -1.83 -14.53
CA GLY A 306 -12.29 -0.75 -15.47
C GLY A 306 -10.85 -0.86 -15.99
N ASN A 307 -10.01 0.13 -15.68
CA ASN A 307 -8.59 0.13 -16.07
C ASN A 307 -7.70 -0.78 -15.20
N LEU A 308 -8.14 -1.12 -13.99
CA LEU A 308 -7.46 -2.10 -13.15
C LEU A 308 -7.81 -3.51 -13.66
N LYS A 309 -6.85 -4.21 -14.25
CA LYS A 309 -7.03 -5.55 -14.82
C LYS A 309 -6.50 -6.65 -13.92
N HIS A 310 -5.57 -6.32 -13.04
CA HIS A 310 -4.84 -7.26 -12.20
C HIS A 310 -4.86 -6.80 -10.75
N PRO A 311 -4.72 -7.72 -9.78
CA PRO A 311 -4.55 -7.34 -8.39
C PRO A 311 -3.26 -6.54 -8.20
N ALA A 312 -3.32 -5.53 -7.35
CA ALA A 312 -2.20 -4.67 -7.03
C ALA A 312 -2.35 -4.11 -5.61
N VAL A 313 -1.35 -3.41 -5.10
CA VAL A 313 -1.45 -2.62 -3.88
C VAL A 313 -1.64 -1.16 -4.26
N ALA A 314 -2.59 -0.49 -3.65
CA ALA A 314 -2.72 0.96 -3.69
C ALA A 314 -1.65 1.61 -2.80
N GLU A 315 -1.21 2.82 -3.13
CA GLU A 315 -0.17 3.52 -2.36
C GLU A 315 -0.59 3.82 -0.92
N GLY A 316 -1.88 3.96 -0.67
CA GLY A 316 -2.43 4.20 0.65
C GLY A 316 -3.96 4.14 0.64
N ILE A 317 -4.55 4.68 1.69
CA ILE A 317 -6.00 4.83 1.83
C ILE A 317 -6.47 6.17 1.22
N GLU A 318 -7.76 6.36 1.09
CA GLU A 318 -8.42 7.60 0.63
C GLU A 318 -7.92 8.10 -0.72
N TYR A 319 -7.32 9.30 -0.77
CA TYR A 319 -6.80 9.92 -2.00
C TYR A 319 -5.74 9.04 -2.69
N PHE A 320 -4.98 8.28 -1.92
CA PHE A 320 -3.92 7.39 -2.43
C PHE A 320 -4.39 5.96 -2.70
N HIS A 321 -5.71 5.69 -2.65
CA HIS A 321 -6.25 4.35 -2.88
C HIS A 321 -6.26 3.98 -4.37
N SER A 322 -5.08 3.95 -4.96
CA SER A 322 -4.81 3.53 -6.35
C SER A 322 -3.34 3.11 -6.51
N PRO A 323 -3.02 2.23 -7.46
CA PRO A 323 -1.65 2.01 -7.89
C PRO A 323 -1.03 3.29 -8.47
N ILE A 324 0.16 3.65 -7.99
CA ILE A 324 0.93 4.82 -8.40
C ILE A 324 2.33 4.37 -8.84
N THR A 325 2.89 4.98 -9.88
CA THR A 325 4.23 4.60 -10.39
C THR A 325 5.32 4.80 -9.34
N TYR A 326 5.18 5.79 -8.46
CA TYR A 326 6.12 6.07 -7.38
C TYR A 326 6.34 4.86 -6.46
N SER A 327 5.26 4.27 -5.95
CA SER A 327 5.29 3.14 -5.00
C SER A 327 5.25 1.77 -5.64
N GLY A 328 5.00 1.68 -6.95
CA GLY A 328 4.85 0.38 -7.63
C GLY A 328 6.04 -0.57 -7.42
N GLN A 329 7.28 -0.06 -7.44
CA GLN A 329 8.48 -0.84 -7.14
C GLN A 329 8.48 -1.41 -5.71
N CYS A 330 8.02 -0.62 -4.72
CA CYS A 330 7.95 -1.04 -3.32
C CYS A 330 7.00 -2.22 -3.16
N HIS A 331 5.82 -2.09 -3.77
CA HIS A 331 4.79 -3.11 -3.73
C HIS A 331 5.26 -4.42 -4.39
N MET A 332 5.96 -4.34 -5.53
CA MET A 332 6.54 -5.52 -6.17
C MET A 332 7.60 -6.19 -5.28
N LEU A 333 8.47 -5.41 -4.63
CA LEU A 333 9.52 -5.93 -3.75
C LEU A 333 8.96 -6.61 -2.50
N GLU A 334 7.94 -6.05 -1.86
CA GLU A 334 7.35 -6.66 -0.66
C GLU A 334 6.41 -7.84 -0.99
N THR A 335 5.56 -7.69 -2.01
CA THR A 335 4.56 -8.72 -2.35
C THR A 335 5.15 -9.94 -3.07
N ARG A 336 6.39 -9.88 -3.59
CA ARG A 336 7.08 -11.05 -4.13
C ARG A 336 7.31 -12.15 -3.10
N TRP A 337 7.29 -11.82 -1.81
CA TRP A 337 7.47 -12.78 -0.72
C TRP A 337 6.21 -13.54 -0.33
N SER A 338 5.06 -13.15 -0.87
CA SER A 338 3.84 -13.96 -0.81
C SER A 338 3.99 -15.25 -1.62
N ARG A 339 3.34 -16.31 -1.18
CA ARG A 339 3.22 -17.57 -1.97
C ARG A 339 2.63 -17.34 -3.36
N SER A 340 1.75 -16.36 -3.50
CA SER A 340 1.11 -16.02 -4.76
C SER A 340 1.79 -14.83 -5.42
N PRO A 341 2.29 -14.96 -6.66
CA PRO A 341 2.90 -13.85 -7.38
C PRO A 341 1.91 -12.84 -7.94
N ARG A 342 0.60 -13.06 -7.76
CA ARG A 342 -0.47 -12.32 -8.46
C ARG A 342 -0.38 -10.81 -8.24
N VAL A 343 -0.23 -10.38 -7.00
CA VAL A 343 -0.14 -8.96 -6.63
C VAL A 343 1.16 -8.34 -7.13
N ALA A 344 2.30 -9.02 -6.91
CA ALA A 344 3.60 -8.52 -7.37
C ALA A 344 3.65 -8.33 -8.90
N ARG A 345 3.14 -9.30 -9.66
CA ARG A 345 3.06 -9.19 -11.12
C ARG A 345 2.00 -8.20 -11.56
N GLY A 346 0.84 -8.23 -10.94
CA GLY A 346 -0.31 -7.38 -11.27
C GLY A 346 -0.01 -5.90 -11.14
N THR A 347 0.83 -5.51 -10.18
CA THR A 347 1.29 -4.14 -10.03
C THR A 347 1.92 -3.62 -11.33
N LEU A 348 2.90 -4.31 -11.90
CA LEU A 348 3.51 -3.91 -13.17
C LEU A 348 2.54 -4.07 -14.35
N LEU A 349 1.80 -5.19 -14.39
CA LEU A 349 0.89 -5.48 -15.50
C LEU A 349 -0.19 -4.41 -15.69
N ASN A 350 -0.71 -3.81 -14.62
CA ASN A 350 -1.67 -2.71 -14.72
C ASN A 350 -1.08 -1.49 -15.46
N PHE A 351 0.19 -1.16 -15.23
CA PHE A 351 0.85 -0.07 -15.96
C PHE A 351 1.13 -0.45 -17.41
N LEU A 352 1.51 -1.70 -17.68
CA LEU A 352 1.77 -2.19 -19.05
C LEU A 352 0.49 -2.27 -19.88
N ASP A 353 -0.64 -2.65 -19.28
CA ASP A 353 -1.94 -2.73 -19.98
C ASP A 353 -2.49 -1.36 -20.34
N ASN A 354 -2.13 -0.35 -19.56
CA ASN A 354 -2.50 1.04 -19.77
C ASN A 354 -1.34 1.88 -20.34
N GLN A 355 -0.28 1.25 -20.87
CA GLN A 355 0.85 1.96 -21.42
C GLN A 355 0.43 2.82 -22.61
N LYS A 356 0.92 4.06 -22.66
CA LYS A 356 0.61 4.98 -23.75
C LYS A 356 1.29 4.54 -25.07
N PRO A 357 0.78 5.01 -26.22
CA PRO A 357 1.37 4.66 -27.52
C PRO A 357 2.84 5.05 -27.68
N ASP A 358 3.29 6.10 -27.01
CA ASP A 358 4.69 6.55 -27.00
C ASP A 358 5.60 5.72 -26.08
N GLY A 359 5.05 4.76 -25.34
CA GLY A 359 5.77 3.93 -24.40
C GLY A 359 5.81 4.46 -22.98
N SER A 360 5.36 5.67 -22.71
CA SER A 360 5.31 6.21 -21.34
C SER A 360 4.18 5.58 -20.50
N PHE A 361 4.28 5.71 -19.19
CA PHE A 361 3.24 5.29 -18.27
C PHE A 361 2.32 6.45 -17.86
N HIS A 362 1.10 6.10 -17.47
CA HIS A 362 0.28 6.96 -16.62
C HIS A 362 0.82 6.89 -15.20
N GLY A 363 0.82 8.00 -14.48
CA GLY A 363 1.32 8.04 -13.11
C GLY A 363 0.45 7.28 -12.12
N ARG A 364 -0.87 7.31 -12.33
CA ARG A 364 -1.86 6.59 -11.51
C ARG A 364 -2.86 5.84 -12.37
N VAL A 365 -3.30 4.69 -11.88
CA VAL A 365 -4.32 3.86 -12.52
C VAL A 365 -5.51 3.75 -11.57
N TYR A 366 -6.60 4.46 -11.90
CA TYR A 366 -7.90 4.30 -11.28
C TYR A 366 -8.80 3.41 -12.12
N THR A 367 -9.89 2.92 -11.56
CA THR A 367 -10.84 2.10 -12.34
C THR A 367 -11.41 2.85 -13.53
N SER A 368 -11.72 4.14 -13.38
CA SER A 368 -12.38 4.96 -14.40
C SER A 368 -11.50 6.07 -14.99
N ALA A 369 -10.27 6.25 -14.52
CA ALA A 369 -9.38 7.30 -14.99
C ALA A 369 -7.91 6.84 -15.03
N LEU A 370 -7.17 7.48 -15.92
CA LEU A 370 -5.73 7.34 -16.06
C LEU A 370 -5.10 8.74 -15.90
N ILE A 371 -4.25 8.90 -14.90
CA ILE A 371 -3.69 10.21 -14.56
C ILE A 371 -2.32 10.37 -15.17
N ASN A 372 -2.16 11.35 -16.07
CA ASN A 372 -0.92 11.62 -16.78
C ASN A 372 0.05 12.50 -16.01
N THR A 373 -0.46 13.40 -15.19
CA THR A 373 0.33 14.45 -14.53
C THR A 373 1.13 13.95 -13.35
N ASP A 374 0.72 12.82 -12.76
CA ASP A 374 1.37 12.22 -11.59
C ASP A 374 2.31 11.08 -12.02
N PHE A 375 3.13 11.34 -13.05
CA PHE A 375 4.17 10.41 -13.45
C PHE A 375 5.37 10.55 -12.53
N TYR A 376 5.90 9.41 -12.07
CA TYR A 376 7.09 9.34 -11.22
C TYR A 376 8.11 8.38 -11.79
N HIS A 377 9.38 8.77 -11.73
CA HIS A 377 10.48 7.83 -12.00
C HIS A 377 10.53 6.74 -10.93
N ALA A 378 10.75 5.51 -11.35
CA ALA A 378 10.79 4.34 -10.46
C ALA A 378 11.73 3.24 -10.98
N ASN A 379 12.22 2.40 -10.07
CA ASN A 379 13.11 1.29 -10.38
C ASN A 379 12.34 0.03 -10.85
N TRP A 380 11.73 0.11 -12.02
CA TRP A 380 11.00 -1.01 -12.61
C TRP A 380 11.89 -2.18 -13.00
N GLY A 381 13.14 -1.92 -13.38
CA GLY A 381 14.07 -2.95 -13.86
C GLY A 381 14.39 -3.98 -12.77
N ASP A 382 14.86 -3.51 -11.62
CA ASP A 382 15.21 -4.40 -10.51
C ASP A 382 13.96 -5.08 -9.95
N ALA A 383 12.83 -4.37 -9.88
CA ALA A 383 11.57 -4.95 -9.41
C ALA A 383 11.09 -6.10 -10.30
N LEU A 384 11.18 -5.98 -11.64
CA LEU A 384 10.89 -7.07 -12.57
C LEU A 384 11.76 -8.29 -12.31
N LEU A 385 13.10 -8.10 -12.23
CA LEU A 385 14.04 -9.19 -11.98
C LEU A 385 13.83 -9.82 -10.60
N ALA A 386 13.51 -9.03 -9.60
CA ALA A 386 13.27 -9.48 -8.25
C ALA A 386 12.04 -10.39 -8.14
N VAL A 387 10.95 -10.05 -8.83
CA VAL A 387 9.75 -10.89 -8.89
C VAL A 387 10.02 -12.18 -9.67
N ASP A 388 10.68 -12.10 -10.83
CA ASP A 388 11.00 -13.27 -11.65
C ASP A 388 11.96 -14.22 -10.95
N ALA A 389 12.91 -13.73 -10.17
CA ALA A 389 13.83 -14.57 -9.41
C ALA A 389 13.12 -15.48 -8.41
N ILE A 390 12.08 -14.98 -7.75
CA ILE A 390 11.28 -15.73 -6.75
C ILE A 390 10.18 -16.55 -7.44
N HIS A 391 9.50 -15.96 -8.41
CA HIS A 391 8.37 -16.55 -9.13
C HIS A 391 8.62 -16.54 -10.64
N PRO A 392 9.47 -17.40 -11.18
CA PRO A 392 9.81 -17.41 -12.60
C PRO A 392 8.55 -17.64 -13.46
N ASP A 393 8.42 -16.82 -14.52
CA ASP A 393 7.34 -16.93 -15.50
C ASP A 393 7.79 -16.29 -16.81
N ALA A 394 7.99 -17.12 -17.82
CA ALA A 394 8.48 -16.67 -19.11
C ALA A 394 7.55 -15.69 -19.83
N ALA A 395 6.23 -15.81 -19.65
CA ALA A 395 5.26 -14.91 -20.26
C ALA A 395 5.28 -13.54 -19.59
N PHE A 396 5.31 -13.50 -18.25
CA PHE A 396 5.45 -12.26 -17.48
C PHE A 396 6.77 -11.56 -17.79
N LEU A 397 7.88 -12.32 -17.78
CA LEU A 397 9.22 -11.79 -18.09
C LEU A 397 9.28 -11.18 -19.49
N ARG A 398 8.73 -11.89 -20.50
CA ARG A 398 8.66 -11.39 -21.87
C ARG A 398 7.81 -10.13 -21.98
N ARG A 399 6.64 -10.13 -21.36
CA ARG A 399 5.76 -8.96 -21.37
C ARG A 399 6.38 -7.74 -20.67
N GLY A 400 7.05 -7.97 -19.52
CA GLY A 400 7.83 -6.96 -18.83
C GLY A 400 8.94 -6.40 -19.70
N PHE A 401 9.69 -7.28 -20.39
CA PHE A 401 10.76 -6.90 -21.31
C PHE A 401 10.24 -6.00 -22.45
N ASP A 402 9.19 -6.43 -23.13
CA ASP A 402 8.63 -5.70 -24.28
C ASP A 402 8.06 -4.32 -23.84
N GLY A 403 7.35 -4.28 -22.70
CA GLY A 403 6.74 -3.05 -22.20
C GLY A 403 7.76 -2.07 -21.60
N LEU A 404 8.66 -2.57 -20.77
CA LEU A 404 9.73 -1.75 -20.19
C LEU A 404 10.77 -1.34 -21.23
N GLY A 405 10.96 -2.12 -22.30
CA GLY A 405 11.74 -1.71 -23.45
C GLY A 405 11.18 -0.48 -24.15
N ARG A 406 9.86 -0.45 -24.41
CA ARG A 406 9.19 0.76 -24.93
C ARG A 406 9.26 1.94 -23.96
N TYR A 407 9.13 1.68 -22.65
CA TYR A 407 9.30 2.73 -21.65
C TYR A 407 10.72 3.29 -21.63
N PHE A 408 11.74 2.44 -21.76
CA PHE A 408 13.14 2.87 -21.87
C PHE A 408 13.39 3.71 -23.11
N ASP A 409 12.77 3.36 -24.24
CA ASP A 409 12.87 4.15 -25.48
C ASP A 409 12.26 5.54 -25.31
N TRP A 410 11.05 5.62 -24.73
CA TRP A 410 10.45 6.90 -24.40
C TRP A 410 11.32 7.70 -23.42
N LEU A 411 11.81 7.09 -22.36
CA LEU A 411 12.63 7.75 -21.35
C LEU A 411 13.90 8.37 -21.97
N THR A 412 14.61 7.63 -22.77
CA THR A 412 15.84 8.12 -23.41
C THR A 412 15.57 9.16 -24.51
N GLN A 413 14.49 9.04 -25.25
CA GLN A 413 14.12 10.02 -26.29
C GLN A 413 13.59 11.32 -25.71
N SER A 414 12.81 11.27 -24.63
CA SER A 414 12.14 12.45 -24.06
C SER A 414 12.89 13.09 -22.90
N ARG A 415 13.74 12.34 -22.18
CA ARG A 415 14.49 12.82 -21.00
C ARG A 415 16.01 12.83 -21.17
N ASP A 416 16.52 12.28 -22.27
CA ASP A 416 17.94 12.37 -22.69
C ASP A 416 18.04 12.47 -24.23
N PRO A 417 17.36 13.46 -24.87
CA PRO A 417 17.36 13.59 -26.34
C PRO A 417 18.76 13.83 -26.92
N GLU A 418 19.66 14.38 -26.11
CA GLU A 418 21.06 14.65 -26.49
C GLU A 418 21.95 13.41 -26.32
N GLN A 419 21.40 12.30 -25.84
CA GLN A 419 22.09 11.02 -25.57
C GLN A 419 23.34 11.17 -24.69
N THR A 420 23.24 12.02 -23.68
CA THR A 420 24.32 12.30 -22.72
C THR A 420 24.48 11.22 -21.68
N GLY A 421 23.50 10.34 -21.54
CA GLY A 421 23.41 9.32 -20.49
C GLY A 421 22.85 9.83 -19.18
N THR A 422 22.42 11.09 -19.09
CA THR A 422 21.81 11.68 -17.90
C THR A 422 20.32 11.93 -18.12
N ILE A 423 19.49 11.54 -17.19
CA ILE A 423 18.03 11.67 -17.31
C ILE A 423 17.56 13.00 -16.73
N GLU A 424 16.81 13.75 -17.51
CA GLU A 424 16.24 15.03 -17.12
C GLU A 424 14.92 14.85 -16.35
N VAL A 425 14.83 15.48 -15.20
CA VAL A 425 13.60 15.69 -14.42
C VAL A 425 13.01 17.03 -14.86
N THR A 426 11.82 17.03 -15.44
CA THR A 426 11.24 18.23 -16.04
C THR A 426 10.43 19.09 -15.08
N ASN A 427 9.97 18.50 -13.99
CA ASN A 427 9.35 19.22 -12.87
C ASN A 427 9.57 18.46 -11.55
N HIS A 428 9.39 19.10 -10.42
CA HIS A 428 9.68 18.52 -9.12
C HIS A 428 8.74 17.35 -8.72
N PHE A 429 7.58 17.23 -9.34
CA PHE A 429 6.66 16.12 -9.06
C PHE A 429 7.10 14.79 -9.69
N GLU A 430 7.92 14.82 -10.76
CA GLU A 430 8.36 13.57 -11.43
C GLU A 430 9.21 12.64 -10.56
N THR A 431 9.73 13.13 -9.45
CA THR A 431 10.50 12.31 -8.50
C THR A 431 9.70 11.91 -7.27
N GLY A 432 8.52 12.50 -7.08
CA GLY A 432 7.77 12.39 -5.83
C GLY A 432 8.46 13.05 -4.64
N GLN A 433 9.37 14.00 -4.88
CA GLN A 433 10.21 14.66 -3.87
C GLN A 433 10.09 16.19 -4.02
N GLU A 434 8.93 16.71 -3.71
CA GLU A 434 8.60 18.12 -3.89
C GLU A 434 9.27 19.02 -2.84
N TYR A 435 9.44 20.30 -3.17
CA TYR A 435 9.93 21.34 -2.24
C TYR A 435 11.32 21.02 -1.67
N MET A 436 12.30 20.88 -2.57
CA MET A 436 13.71 20.67 -2.24
C MET A 436 14.62 21.72 -2.87
N SER A 437 15.72 22.00 -2.17
CA SER A 437 16.80 22.89 -2.67
C SER A 437 17.43 22.43 -3.99
N ARG A 438 17.43 21.12 -4.28
CA ARG A 438 17.94 20.57 -5.55
C ARG A 438 17.22 21.14 -6.79
N TYR A 439 15.94 21.44 -6.69
CA TYR A 439 15.18 22.04 -7.80
C TYR A 439 15.39 23.53 -7.87
N GLN A 440 15.48 24.22 -6.73
CA GLN A 440 15.77 25.65 -6.68
C GLN A 440 17.16 26.00 -7.21
N ALA A 441 18.13 25.10 -7.04
CA ALA A 441 19.49 25.28 -7.58
C ALA A 441 19.50 25.46 -9.12
N VAL A 442 18.51 24.89 -9.81
CA VAL A 442 18.40 25.00 -11.29
C VAL A 442 17.29 25.95 -11.74
N ASN A 443 16.28 26.21 -10.90
CA ASN A 443 15.19 27.11 -11.19
C ASN A 443 14.61 27.70 -9.90
N ALA A 444 14.84 28.95 -9.63
CA ALA A 444 14.35 29.65 -8.44
C ALA A 444 12.81 29.67 -8.34
N SER A 445 12.08 29.38 -9.40
CA SER A 445 10.63 29.29 -9.44
C SER A 445 10.09 27.86 -9.37
N ALA A 446 10.96 26.88 -9.12
CA ALA A 446 10.58 25.44 -9.14
C ALA A 446 9.53 25.06 -8.10
N ASP A 447 9.35 25.86 -7.07
CA ASP A 447 8.41 25.70 -5.97
C ASP A 447 7.15 26.57 -6.11
N ALA A 448 6.98 27.27 -7.22
CA ALA A 448 5.69 27.90 -7.52
C ALA A 448 4.62 26.81 -7.70
N ASP A 449 3.49 26.95 -7.00
CA ASP A 449 2.36 26.04 -7.03
C ASP A 449 1.90 25.80 -8.47
N GLY A 450 2.33 24.70 -9.08
CA GLY A 450 1.90 24.31 -10.41
C GLY A 450 2.81 23.28 -11.08
N TRP A 451 2.19 22.34 -11.74
CA TRP A 451 2.79 21.32 -12.62
C TRP A 451 3.53 21.91 -13.84
N VAL A 452 3.59 23.21 -13.96
CA VAL A 452 4.11 23.94 -15.13
C VAL A 452 5.56 24.38 -14.97
N SER A 453 6.09 24.39 -13.75
CA SER A 453 7.46 24.80 -13.47
C SER A 453 8.46 23.78 -13.99
N ARG A 454 9.16 24.12 -15.08
CA ARG A 454 10.21 23.26 -15.63
C ARG A 454 11.49 23.42 -14.83
N THR A 455 11.91 22.38 -14.12
CA THR A 455 13.18 22.35 -13.41
C THR A 455 14.35 22.05 -14.33
N ARG A 456 14.16 21.16 -15.32
CA ARG A 456 15.20 20.66 -16.22
C ARG A 456 16.45 20.10 -15.51
N LEU A 457 16.30 19.60 -14.31
CA LEU A 457 17.37 19.01 -13.52
C LEU A 457 17.81 17.67 -14.15
N LYS A 458 19.12 17.43 -14.29
CA LYS A 458 19.63 16.08 -14.59
C LYS A 458 19.75 15.31 -13.27
N GLY A 459 18.73 14.50 -12.95
CA GLY A 459 18.58 13.88 -11.64
C GLY A 459 19.45 12.64 -11.43
N VAL A 460 20.13 12.56 -10.28
CA VAL A 460 20.89 11.34 -9.88
C VAL A 460 19.96 10.14 -9.80
N ASP A 461 18.83 10.28 -9.10
CA ASP A 461 17.81 9.23 -8.92
C ASP A 461 17.27 8.70 -10.25
N ALA A 462 16.76 9.59 -11.10
CA ALA A 462 16.23 9.24 -12.41
C ALA A 462 17.28 8.55 -13.30
N THR A 463 18.54 9.02 -13.24
CA THR A 463 19.66 8.46 -14.00
C THR A 463 20.06 7.08 -13.48
N VAL A 464 20.06 6.87 -12.15
CA VAL A 464 20.31 5.57 -11.52
C VAL A 464 19.22 4.57 -11.91
N TYR A 465 17.95 4.96 -11.88
CA TYR A 465 16.84 4.08 -12.30
C TYR A 465 16.94 3.71 -13.79
N ALA A 466 17.37 4.63 -14.65
CA ALA A 466 17.61 4.32 -16.06
C ALA A 466 18.77 3.33 -16.25
N TYR A 467 19.84 3.45 -15.46
CA TYR A 467 20.94 2.48 -15.45
C TYR A 467 20.48 1.08 -15.02
N GLN A 468 19.70 1.00 -13.93
CA GLN A 468 19.15 -0.25 -13.43
C GLN A 468 18.18 -0.87 -14.44
N LEU A 469 17.36 -0.05 -15.10
CA LEU A 469 16.44 -0.51 -16.14
C LEU A 469 17.22 -1.06 -17.37
N ALA A 470 18.24 -0.35 -17.85
CA ALA A 470 19.10 -0.82 -18.93
C ALA A 470 19.81 -2.13 -18.57
N SER A 471 20.26 -2.26 -17.30
CA SER A 471 20.90 -3.47 -16.78
C SER A 471 19.93 -4.66 -16.74
N ALA A 472 18.71 -4.43 -16.28
CA ALA A 472 17.66 -5.46 -16.24
C ALA A 472 17.24 -5.90 -17.64
N LEU A 473 17.03 -4.97 -18.56
CA LEU A 473 16.67 -5.28 -19.94
C LEU A 473 17.80 -6.03 -20.67
N ASN A 474 19.06 -5.69 -20.39
CA ASN A 474 20.21 -6.46 -20.88
C ASN A 474 20.20 -7.91 -20.37
N GLU A 475 19.98 -8.09 -19.06
CA GLU A 475 19.93 -9.44 -18.48
C GLU A 475 18.78 -10.27 -19.07
N VAL A 476 17.59 -9.67 -19.21
CA VAL A 476 16.44 -10.36 -19.80
C VAL A 476 16.68 -10.69 -21.28
N ALA A 477 17.26 -9.77 -22.08
CA ALA A 477 17.61 -10.01 -23.47
C ALA A 477 18.55 -11.22 -23.61
N LEU A 478 19.58 -11.32 -22.75
CA LEU A 478 20.50 -12.46 -22.72
C LEU A 478 19.82 -13.80 -22.38
N ARG A 479 18.82 -13.76 -21.47
CA ARG A 479 18.02 -14.97 -21.13
C ARG A 479 17.09 -15.38 -22.27
N LEU A 480 16.58 -14.40 -23.02
CA LEU A 480 15.71 -14.64 -24.17
C LEU A 480 16.44 -14.99 -25.45
N GLY A 481 17.79 -14.93 -25.45
CA GLY A 481 18.64 -15.17 -26.63
C GLY A 481 18.53 -14.07 -27.69
N ASP A 482 18.16 -12.85 -27.30
CA ASP A 482 18.07 -11.67 -28.18
C ASP A 482 19.41 -10.90 -28.14
N ASP A 483 20.37 -11.33 -28.92
CA ASP A 483 21.72 -10.75 -28.95
C ASP A 483 21.70 -9.28 -29.41
N ALA A 484 20.80 -8.91 -30.30
CA ALA A 484 20.70 -7.54 -30.79
C ALA A 484 20.20 -6.58 -29.66
N ALA A 485 19.16 -6.96 -28.93
CA ALA A 485 18.71 -6.22 -27.79
C ALA A 485 19.74 -6.21 -26.64
N ALA A 486 20.40 -7.33 -26.37
CA ALA A 486 21.47 -7.41 -25.38
C ALA A 486 22.63 -6.45 -25.69
N SER A 487 23.07 -6.38 -26.94
CA SER A 487 24.11 -5.43 -27.38
C SER A 487 23.66 -3.98 -27.21
N ARG A 488 22.43 -3.66 -27.61
CA ARG A 488 21.82 -2.32 -27.45
C ARG A 488 21.80 -1.87 -25.98
N TYR A 489 21.29 -2.73 -25.08
CA TYR A 489 21.20 -2.38 -23.67
C TYR A 489 22.57 -2.38 -22.97
N THR A 490 23.54 -3.15 -23.44
CA THR A 490 24.95 -3.07 -23.00
C THR A 490 25.53 -1.69 -23.29
N GLU A 491 25.36 -1.16 -24.51
CA GLU A 491 25.83 0.18 -24.85
C GLU A 491 25.09 1.30 -24.07
N ALA A 492 23.79 1.16 -23.89
CA ALA A 492 23.01 2.09 -23.09
C ALA A 492 23.49 2.11 -21.63
N ARG A 493 23.64 0.92 -21.01
CA ARG A 493 24.17 0.76 -19.66
C ARG A 493 25.55 1.41 -19.51
N LYS A 494 26.45 1.19 -20.47
CA LYS A 494 27.80 1.78 -20.47
C LYS A 494 27.73 3.32 -20.52
N ARG A 495 26.93 3.87 -21.44
CA ARG A 495 26.77 5.32 -21.57
C ARG A 495 26.20 5.97 -20.30
N ILE A 496 25.13 5.41 -19.74
CA ILE A 496 24.51 5.92 -18.52
C ILE A 496 25.44 5.74 -17.31
N GLY A 497 26.12 4.59 -17.22
CA GLY A 497 27.09 4.32 -16.15
C GLY A 497 28.26 5.33 -16.16
N SER A 498 28.84 5.60 -17.35
CA SER A 498 29.88 6.64 -17.48
C SER A 498 29.36 8.03 -17.09
N ALA A 499 28.11 8.35 -17.41
CA ALA A 499 27.53 9.64 -16.99
C ALA A 499 27.44 9.75 -15.46
N ILE A 500 27.03 8.67 -14.77
CA ILE A 500 26.98 8.63 -13.30
C ILE A 500 28.39 8.77 -12.72
N THR A 501 29.36 7.96 -13.18
CA THR A 501 30.71 7.92 -12.58
C THR A 501 31.54 9.15 -12.88
N ASP A 502 31.47 9.69 -14.13
CA ASP A 502 32.41 10.71 -14.59
C ASP A 502 31.83 12.14 -14.42
N ARG A 503 30.51 12.27 -14.49
CA ARG A 503 29.85 13.60 -14.50
C ARG A 503 29.13 13.90 -13.20
N MET A 504 28.39 12.93 -12.60
CA MET A 504 27.60 13.15 -11.38
C MET A 504 28.45 13.01 -10.11
N TRP A 505 29.56 12.29 -10.14
CA TRP A 505 30.48 12.25 -9.00
C TRP A 505 31.17 13.62 -8.81
N ASP A 506 30.97 14.20 -7.63
CA ASP A 506 31.63 15.46 -7.24
C ASP A 506 32.90 15.14 -6.42
N PRO A 507 34.11 15.32 -6.99
CA PRO A 507 35.33 15.04 -6.27
C PRO A 507 35.64 16.01 -5.12
N ASP A 508 35.09 17.23 -5.17
CA ASP A 508 35.32 18.24 -4.17
C ASP A 508 34.45 17.97 -2.92
N HIS A 509 33.16 17.66 -3.13
CA HIS A 509 32.24 17.27 -2.06
C HIS A 509 32.28 15.77 -1.74
N LYS A 510 32.94 14.95 -2.56
CA LYS A 510 33.03 13.47 -2.43
C LYS A 510 31.65 12.80 -2.30
N LEU A 511 30.71 13.26 -3.09
CA LEU A 511 29.33 12.79 -3.13
C LEU A 511 28.80 12.88 -4.57
N TYR A 512 27.83 12.08 -4.92
CA TYR A 512 27.11 12.25 -6.20
C TYR A 512 26.20 13.49 -6.14
N SER A 513 26.05 14.19 -7.25
CA SER A 513 25.28 15.41 -7.33
C SER A 513 24.44 15.44 -8.62
N ASP A 514 23.26 16.02 -8.52
CA ASP A 514 22.49 16.40 -9.69
C ASP A 514 23.29 17.39 -10.56
N LEU A 515 22.97 17.40 -11.86
CA LEU A 515 23.57 18.37 -12.77
C LEU A 515 22.56 19.44 -13.19
N GLU A 516 23.07 20.63 -13.45
CA GLU A 516 22.32 21.69 -14.08
C GLU A 516 21.86 21.30 -15.50
N PRO A 517 20.93 22.04 -16.11
CA PRO A 517 20.41 21.73 -17.46
C PRO A 517 21.48 21.60 -18.53
N ASN A 518 22.62 22.30 -18.40
CA ASN A 518 23.75 22.19 -19.31
C ASN A 518 24.43 20.80 -19.25
N GLY A 519 24.14 19.99 -18.22
CA GLY A 519 24.69 18.67 -17.96
C GLY A 519 26.21 18.66 -17.65
N LEU A 520 26.80 19.79 -17.32
CA LEU A 520 28.23 19.99 -17.01
C LEU A 520 28.47 20.41 -15.58
N SER A 521 27.70 21.37 -15.10
CA SER A 521 27.80 21.89 -13.74
C SER A 521 27.03 21.02 -12.76
N ARG A 522 27.58 20.79 -11.59
CA ARG A 522 26.92 20.12 -10.47
C ARG A 522 26.17 21.12 -9.62
N THR A 523 25.02 20.71 -9.09
CA THR A 523 24.23 21.61 -8.22
C THR A 523 24.85 21.79 -6.83
N GLY A 524 25.67 20.85 -6.40
CA GLY A 524 26.29 20.84 -5.05
C GLY A 524 25.31 20.62 -3.90
N VAL A 525 24.03 20.37 -4.20
CA VAL A 525 23.02 20.12 -3.16
C VAL A 525 23.15 18.70 -2.64
N LYS A 526 23.25 18.55 -1.31
CA LYS A 526 23.31 17.27 -0.62
C LYS A 526 21.90 16.77 -0.26
N ALA A 527 21.43 15.76 -0.96
CA ALA A 527 20.13 15.14 -0.75
C ALA A 527 20.25 13.61 -0.61
N ALA A 528 19.24 12.95 -0.03
CA ALA A 528 19.23 11.50 0.14
C ALA A 528 19.44 10.74 -1.18
N VAL A 529 18.99 11.26 -2.30
CA VAL A 529 19.18 10.66 -3.63
C VAL A 529 20.62 10.62 -4.10
N CYS A 530 21.50 11.42 -3.51
CA CYS A 530 22.94 11.41 -3.80
C CYS A 530 23.60 10.07 -3.43
N PHE A 531 22.95 9.25 -2.61
CA PHE A 531 23.39 7.91 -2.22
C PHE A 531 22.81 6.81 -3.11
N TYR A 532 21.88 7.09 -4.03
CA TYR A 532 21.26 6.07 -4.88
C TYR A 532 22.24 5.32 -5.81
N PRO A 533 23.40 5.88 -6.23
CA PRO A 533 24.40 5.09 -6.93
C PRO A 533 24.88 3.85 -6.14
N MET A 534 24.73 3.81 -4.81
CA MET A 534 24.98 2.59 -4.00
C MET A 534 24.04 1.43 -4.33
N LEU A 535 22.93 1.68 -5.00
CA LEU A 535 22.03 0.62 -5.53
C LEU A 535 22.66 -0.12 -6.73
N THR A 536 23.79 0.35 -7.26
CA THR A 536 24.45 -0.16 -8.46
C THR A 536 25.83 -0.75 -8.15
N ASP A 537 26.44 -1.33 -9.17
CA ASP A 537 27.82 -1.82 -9.15
C ASP A 537 28.86 -0.75 -9.50
N LEU A 538 28.43 0.51 -9.73
CA LEU A 538 29.30 1.58 -10.25
C LEU A 538 30.28 2.16 -9.23
N PRO A 539 29.90 2.49 -7.97
CA PRO A 539 30.81 3.14 -7.04
C PRO A 539 32.03 2.28 -6.74
N ASP A 540 33.23 2.88 -6.79
CA ASP A 540 34.44 2.25 -6.30
C ASP A 540 34.58 2.33 -4.77
N THR A 541 35.65 1.74 -4.21
CA THR A 541 35.90 1.70 -2.77
C THR A 541 35.98 3.10 -2.16
N ALA A 542 36.69 4.03 -2.81
CA ALA A 542 36.87 5.38 -2.28
C ALA A 542 35.57 6.17 -2.27
N GLN A 543 34.72 5.97 -3.29
CA GLN A 543 33.40 6.57 -3.37
C GLN A 543 32.44 6.00 -2.32
N VAL A 544 32.44 4.68 -2.12
CA VAL A 544 31.62 4.05 -1.05
C VAL A 544 32.05 4.53 0.32
N ASP A 545 33.37 4.56 0.61
CA ASP A 545 33.88 5.05 1.90
C ASP A 545 33.56 6.53 2.15
N ALA A 546 33.59 7.35 1.09
CA ALA A 546 33.21 8.76 1.18
C ALA A 546 31.72 8.93 1.49
N MET A 547 30.83 8.20 0.77
CA MET A 547 29.38 8.21 1.04
C MET A 547 29.06 7.73 2.47
N LEU A 548 29.75 6.69 2.97
CA LEU A 548 29.62 6.27 4.38
C LEU A 548 30.03 7.39 5.34
N GLY A 549 31.06 8.19 4.98
CA GLY A 549 31.45 9.37 5.77
C GLY A 549 30.31 10.38 5.90
N HIS A 550 29.62 10.72 4.81
CA HIS A 550 28.47 11.62 4.81
C HIS A 550 27.27 11.05 5.61
N LEU A 551 26.94 9.77 5.41
CA LEU A 551 25.84 9.11 6.14
C LEU A 551 26.10 9.06 7.67
N GLN A 552 27.34 9.07 8.10
CA GLN A 552 27.75 9.04 9.52
C GLN A 552 28.13 10.42 10.08
N ASN A 553 28.04 11.48 9.27
CA ASN A 553 28.37 12.83 9.69
C ASN A 553 27.17 13.48 10.43
N PRO A 554 27.35 13.86 11.74
CA PRO A 554 26.27 14.48 12.51
C PRO A 554 25.87 15.87 12.03
N ASP A 555 26.71 16.54 11.24
CA ASP A 555 26.42 17.85 10.66
C ASP A 555 25.68 17.74 9.30
N GLU A 556 25.46 16.50 8.80
CA GLU A 556 24.83 16.25 7.51
C GLU A 556 23.65 15.29 7.59
N PHE A 557 23.90 13.96 7.70
CA PHE A 557 22.84 12.95 7.59
C PHE A 557 22.70 12.05 8.84
N ALA A 558 23.61 12.10 9.80
CA ALA A 558 23.58 11.22 10.97
C ALA A 558 22.60 11.73 12.04
N THR A 559 21.34 11.80 11.71
CA THR A 559 20.27 12.14 12.66
C THR A 559 19.87 10.96 13.55
N PRO A 560 19.18 11.18 14.69
CA PRO A 560 18.63 10.10 15.52
C PRO A 560 17.80 9.09 14.74
N TRP A 561 17.00 9.55 13.79
CA TRP A 561 16.20 8.71 12.91
C TRP A 561 16.68 8.85 11.45
N PRO A 562 17.11 7.75 10.82
CA PRO A 562 17.62 7.79 9.46
C PRO A 562 16.48 7.82 8.43
N LEU A 563 16.59 8.48 7.32
CA LEU A 563 17.57 9.40 6.78
C LEU A 563 16.85 10.71 6.46
N PRO A 564 17.32 11.89 6.85
CA PRO A 564 16.71 13.13 6.40
C PRO A 564 16.84 13.25 4.87
N SER A 565 15.82 13.76 4.21
CA SER A 565 15.78 13.88 2.75
C SER A 565 16.77 14.90 2.18
N SER A 566 17.16 15.91 2.98
CA SER A 566 18.27 16.86 2.72
C SER A 566 19.25 16.84 3.89
N ALA A 567 20.50 17.19 3.64
CA ALA A 567 21.51 17.33 4.68
C ALA A 567 21.17 18.47 5.66
N LEU A 568 21.62 18.36 6.91
CA LEU A 568 21.36 19.35 7.97
C LEU A 568 21.96 20.71 7.65
N ASP A 569 23.05 20.77 6.89
CA ASP A 569 23.72 22.00 6.44
C ASP A 569 23.08 22.63 5.20
N ASP A 570 21.98 22.06 4.66
CA ASP A 570 21.19 22.69 3.60
C ASP A 570 20.48 23.94 4.14
N PRO A 571 20.61 25.11 3.50
CA PRO A 571 20.00 26.37 3.97
C PRO A 571 18.47 26.33 4.07
N TYR A 572 17.82 25.41 3.40
CA TYR A 572 16.37 25.23 3.44
C TYR A 572 15.94 24.04 4.32
N PHE A 573 16.86 23.42 5.03
CA PHE A 573 16.55 22.27 5.90
C PHE A 573 15.45 22.59 6.90
N SER A 574 14.46 21.70 7.02
CA SER A 574 13.39 21.82 8.00
C SER A 574 12.88 20.46 8.50
N ALA A 575 13.15 20.17 9.76
CA ALA A 575 12.56 19.01 10.45
C ALA A 575 11.05 19.14 10.68
N ASP A 576 10.50 20.37 10.64
CA ASP A 576 9.10 20.69 10.97
C ASP A 576 8.19 20.83 9.75
N ALA A 577 8.58 20.26 8.63
CA ALA A 577 7.80 20.30 7.41
C ALA A 577 7.51 21.74 6.91
N ARG A 578 8.50 22.62 7.00
CA ARG A 578 8.40 23.99 6.52
C ARG A 578 9.25 24.16 5.25
N TRP A 579 8.64 24.77 4.27
CA TRP A 579 9.32 25.26 3.09
C TRP A 579 9.16 26.77 3.01
N GLN A 580 10.25 27.52 2.94
CA GLN A 580 10.25 28.99 2.93
C GLN A 580 9.33 29.59 4.03
N GLY A 581 9.40 29.02 5.24
CA GLY A 581 8.66 29.48 6.42
C GLY A 581 7.21 29.03 6.52
N LYS A 582 6.63 28.44 5.45
CA LYS A 582 5.27 27.91 5.46
C LYS A 582 5.27 26.38 5.65
N ARG A 583 4.31 25.86 6.40
CA ARG A 583 4.12 24.40 6.50
C ARG A 583 3.55 23.88 5.18
N HIS A 584 4.15 22.82 4.66
CA HIS A 584 3.67 22.08 3.50
C HIS A 584 3.26 20.66 3.85
N LEU A 585 2.43 20.08 3.00
CA LEU A 585 1.95 18.71 3.17
C LEU A 585 3.03 17.70 2.79
N CYS A 586 3.81 17.96 1.75
CA CYS A 586 4.83 17.08 1.17
C CYS A 586 6.20 17.77 1.05
N PRO A 587 6.86 18.24 2.14
CA PRO A 587 8.15 18.90 2.03
C PRO A 587 9.29 17.88 2.12
N TRP A 588 10.14 17.86 1.10
CA TRP A 588 11.30 16.94 1.03
C TRP A 588 12.63 17.64 1.39
N ASN A 589 12.57 18.65 2.23
CA ASN A 589 13.73 19.44 2.64
C ASN A 589 14.19 19.16 4.08
N GLY A 590 14.22 17.89 4.50
CA GLY A 590 14.78 17.51 5.80
C GLY A 590 14.00 16.49 6.62
N ARG A 591 12.75 16.17 6.25
CA ARG A 591 12.00 15.09 6.91
C ARG A 591 12.51 13.71 6.45
N VAL A 592 12.30 12.69 7.27
CA VAL A 592 12.58 11.29 6.91
C VAL A 592 11.39 10.75 6.09
N TRP A 593 11.68 10.30 4.89
CA TRP A 593 10.70 9.67 4.00
C TRP A 593 11.02 8.18 3.88
N PRO A 594 10.07 7.28 4.22
CA PRO A 594 10.29 5.83 4.19
C PRO A 594 10.82 5.30 2.85
N MET A 595 10.43 5.90 1.73
CA MET A 595 10.92 5.55 0.40
C MET A 595 12.44 5.75 0.27
N THR A 596 12.94 6.96 0.55
CA THR A 596 14.39 7.26 0.43
C THR A 596 15.21 6.49 1.44
N THR A 597 14.70 6.33 2.67
CA THR A 597 15.34 5.52 3.70
C THR A 597 15.50 4.07 3.23
N SER A 598 14.44 3.48 2.65
CA SER A 598 14.49 2.12 2.11
C SER A 598 15.51 1.99 0.98
N HIS A 599 15.58 2.95 0.05
CA HIS A 599 16.58 2.95 -1.03
C HIS A 599 18.01 2.96 -0.51
N VAL A 600 18.31 3.83 0.47
CA VAL A 600 19.69 3.94 0.97
C VAL A 600 20.07 2.72 1.81
N ILE A 601 19.15 2.17 2.60
CA ILE A 601 19.39 0.89 3.31
C ILE A 601 19.63 -0.25 2.31
N GLU A 602 18.83 -0.36 1.26
CA GLU A 602 19.05 -1.34 0.21
C GLU A 602 20.39 -1.14 -0.50
N GLY A 603 20.77 0.12 -0.76
CA GLY A 603 22.08 0.48 -1.30
C GLY A 603 23.21 -0.05 -0.43
N LEU A 604 23.15 0.18 0.88
CA LEU A 604 24.13 -0.34 1.85
C LEU A 604 24.18 -1.89 1.84
N ILE A 605 23.03 -2.56 1.81
CA ILE A 605 22.95 -4.03 1.70
C ILE A 605 23.62 -4.51 0.42
N ARG A 606 23.38 -3.85 -0.70
CA ARG A 606 23.99 -4.20 -1.99
C ARG A 606 25.51 -4.03 -1.95
N GLN A 607 26.03 -2.94 -1.38
CA GLN A 607 27.47 -2.74 -1.21
C GLN A 607 28.11 -3.78 -0.27
N TYR A 608 27.43 -4.17 0.81
CA TYR A 608 27.87 -5.28 1.67
C TYR A 608 28.07 -6.58 0.89
N LYS A 609 27.19 -6.88 -0.06
CA LYS A 609 27.21 -8.11 -0.85
C LYS A 609 28.25 -8.12 -2.02
N ARG A 610 28.94 -7.00 -2.30
CA ARG A 610 29.95 -6.89 -3.39
C ARG A 610 31.33 -7.46 -2.99
N ARG A 611 31.38 -8.77 -2.72
CA ARG A 611 32.55 -9.46 -2.16
C ARG A 611 33.78 -9.38 -3.03
N ASP A 612 33.60 -9.45 -4.35
CA ASP A 612 34.72 -9.46 -5.31
C ASP A 612 35.18 -8.05 -5.72
N ALA A 613 34.44 -7.01 -5.32
CA ALA A 613 34.68 -5.63 -5.76
C ALA A 613 35.10 -4.68 -4.64
N LEU A 614 34.71 -4.96 -3.40
CA LEU A 614 34.99 -4.09 -2.27
C LEU A 614 35.76 -4.81 -1.16
N PRO A 615 36.71 -4.13 -0.49
CA PRO A 615 37.41 -4.67 0.69
C PRO A 615 36.45 -5.06 1.80
N ASP A 616 36.80 -6.07 2.58
CA ASP A 616 36.00 -6.56 3.70
C ASP A 616 35.66 -5.45 4.71
N ALA A 617 36.62 -4.56 5.01
CA ALA A 617 36.40 -3.45 5.94
C ALA A 617 35.30 -2.48 5.48
N THR A 618 35.28 -2.09 4.21
CA THR A 618 34.24 -1.24 3.62
C THR A 618 32.89 -1.95 3.62
N ARG A 619 32.87 -3.22 3.19
CA ARG A 619 31.66 -4.05 3.18
C ARG A 619 31.07 -4.22 4.57
N GLN A 620 31.93 -4.52 5.57
CA GLN A 620 31.50 -4.67 6.98
C GLN A 620 30.81 -3.41 7.48
N ARG A 621 31.40 -2.23 7.24
CA ARG A 621 30.80 -0.93 7.60
C ARG A 621 29.44 -0.72 6.93
N CYS A 622 29.29 -1.06 5.65
CA CYS A 622 27.99 -1.00 4.96
C CYS A 622 26.96 -1.91 5.62
N GLY A 623 27.34 -3.15 5.93
CA GLY A 623 26.44 -4.13 6.54
C GLY A 623 26.01 -3.75 7.95
N GLU A 624 26.95 -3.29 8.78
CA GLU A 624 26.67 -2.82 10.15
C GLU A 624 25.74 -1.61 10.15
N LEU A 625 26.01 -0.63 9.27
CA LEU A 625 25.18 0.58 9.17
C LEU A 625 23.77 0.23 8.65
N ALA A 626 23.65 -0.65 7.64
CA ALA A 626 22.36 -1.11 7.12
C ALA A 626 21.51 -1.76 8.22
N GLY A 627 22.11 -2.66 9.01
CA GLY A 627 21.42 -3.33 10.10
C GLY A 627 20.92 -2.35 11.18
N GLN A 628 21.81 -1.46 11.65
CA GLN A 628 21.45 -0.42 12.61
C GLN A 628 20.33 0.49 12.08
N TRP A 629 20.36 0.80 10.79
CA TRP A 629 19.35 1.66 10.20
C TRP A 629 18.00 0.96 10.02
N ILE A 630 17.94 -0.33 9.70
CA ILE A 630 16.69 -1.08 9.70
C ILE A 630 16.04 -1.04 11.10
N GLU A 631 16.81 -1.29 12.17
CA GLU A 631 16.29 -1.25 13.55
C GLU A 631 15.76 0.14 13.91
N ARG A 632 16.54 1.20 13.63
CA ARG A 632 16.15 2.59 13.94
C ARG A 632 14.95 3.03 13.07
N PHE A 633 14.94 2.69 11.79
CA PHE A 633 13.86 2.98 10.88
C PHE A 633 12.54 2.36 11.34
N VAL A 634 12.56 1.09 11.73
CA VAL A 634 11.38 0.41 12.28
C VAL A 634 10.92 1.07 13.58
N ARG A 635 11.82 1.33 14.52
CA ARG A 635 11.46 1.97 15.81
C ARG A 635 10.88 3.37 15.65
N MET A 636 11.29 4.13 14.64
CA MET A 636 10.72 5.45 14.32
C MET A 636 9.21 5.33 13.98
N MET A 637 8.80 4.23 13.38
CA MET A 637 7.41 4.00 12.96
C MET A 637 6.52 3.44 14.10
N PHE A 638 6.83 3.83 15.35
CA PHE A 638 5.99 3.60 16.51
C PHE A 638 5.76 4.93 17.24
N HIS A 639 4.51 5.31 17.46
CA HIS A 639 4.16 6.55 18.15
C HIS A 639 4.88 6.66 19.51
N HIS A 640 5.78 7.62 19.63
CA HIS A 640 6.56 7.86 20.84
C HIS A 640 7.27 6.60 21.41
N GLY A 641 7.60 5.62 20.56
CA GLY A 641 8.20 4.36 20.97
C GLY A 641 7.21 3.40 21.67
N ASP A 642 5.92 3.64 21.58
CA ASP A 642 4.88 2.74 22.11
C ASP A 642 4.72 1.52 21.22
N LEU A 643 5.14 0.36 21.71
CA LEU A 643 5.05 -0.91 20.99
C LEU A 643 3.62 -1.24 20.53
N ALA A 644 2.60 -0.79 21.25
CA ALA A 644 1.20 -1.02 20.89
C ALA A 644 0.74 -0.19 19.69
N ARG A 645 1.51 0.83 19.27
CA ARG A 645 1.08 1.83 18.30
C ARG A 645 1.99 1.93 17.06
N PRO A 646 2.18 0.83 16.28
CA PRO A 646 2.83 0.92 14.99
C PRO A 646 2.02 1.81 14.04
N ASN A 647 2.71 2.48 13.12
CA ASN A 647 2.12 3.36 12.11
C ASN A 647 2.97 3.35 10.84
N CYS A 648 2.43 3.87 9.74
CA CYS A 648 3.16 4.09 8.50
C CYS A 648 2.67 5.38 7.85
N PHE A 649 3.17 6.52 8.35
CA PHE A 649 2.86 7.82 7.77
C PHE A 649 3.78 8.14 6.60
N GLU A 650 3.42 9.17 5.87
CA GLU A 650 4.12 9.61 4.68
C GLU A 650 5.56 10.08 5.01
N HIS A 651 5.76 10.81 6.12
CA HIS A 651 7.09 11.26 6.56
C HIS A 651 7.17 11.53 8.07
N TYR A 652 8.41 11.61 8.59
CA TYR A 652 8.71 11.71 10.02
C TYR A 652 9.73 12.81 10.30
N ASN A 653 9.74 13.29 11.54
CA ASN A 653 10.76 14.24 12.01
C ASN A 653 12.07 13.48 12.31
N PRO A 654 13.24 13.88 11.74
CA PRO A 654 14.51 13.15 11.88
C PRO A 654 15.08 13.17 13.30
N PHE A 655 14.64 14.09 14.15
CA PHE A 655 15.12 14.21 15.54
C PHE A 655 14.18 13.54 16.55
N THR A 656 12.88 13.70 16.39
CA THR A 656 11.89 13.22 17.36
C THR A 656 11.21 11.93 16.95
N GLY A 657 11.28 11.54 15.66
CA GLY A 657 10.52 10.42 15.09
C GLY A 657 9.02 10.71 14.94
N GLN A 658 8.58 11.95 15.21
CA GLN A 658 7.16 12.27 15.12
C GLN A 658 6.65 12.22 13.67
N PRO A 659 5.57 11.46 13.40
CA PRO A 659 4.96 11.37 12.08
C PRO A 659 4.22 12.64 11.66
N CYS A 660 3.82 12.69 10.38
CA CYS A 660 3.00 13.79 9.85
C CYS A 660 1.50 13.57 10.08
N GLU A 661 1.09 13.42 11.34
CA GLU A 661 -0.31 13.15 11.74
C GLU A 661 -1.30 14.18 11.16
N TYR A 662 -0.86 15.41 10.94
CA TYR A 662 -1.68 16.48 10.37
C TYR A 662 -2.16 16.20 8.95
N ARG A 663 -1.58 15.22 8.24
CA ARG A 663 -2.06 14.73 6.94
C ARG A 663 -3.29 13.85 7.07
N GLY A 664 -3.51 13.23 8.23
CA GLY A 664 -4.58 12.29 8.47
C GLY A 664 -4.45 10.96 7.72
N ILE A 665 -3.31 10.70 7.06
CA ILE A 665 -3.08 9.49 6.27
C ILE A 665 -2.08 8.61 7.00
N ASP A 666 -2.54 7.54 7.59
CA ASP A 666 -1.76 6.41 8.10
C ASP A 666 -1.79 5.25 7.10
N ASP A 667 -0.99 4.23 7.32
CA ASP A 667 -0.88 3.05 6.44
C ASP A 667 -0.49 3.38 4.99
N TYR A 668 0.46 4.31 4.83
CA TYR A 668 0.99 4.72 3.53
C TYR A 668 2.04 3.71 3.02
N GLN A 669 1.81 3.13 1.84
CA GLN A 669 2.56 1.97 1.36
C GLN A 669 3.72 2.36 0.43
N HIS A 670 4.73 3.09 0.92
CA HIS A 670 5.90 3.54 0.13
C HIS A 670 7.25 3.21 0.78
N SER A 671 7.36 2.02 1.33
CA SER A 671 8.61 1.44 1.85
C SER A 671 8.59 -0.07 1.60
N TRP A 672 9.72 -0.75 1.81
CA TRP A 672 9.80 -2.22 1.65
C TRP A 672 10.54 -2.90 2.79
N VAL A 673 10.08 -2.62 4.03
CA VAL A 673 10.68 -3.17 5.25
C VAL A 673 10.69 -4.69 5.29
N VAL A 674 9.62 -5.35 4.81
CA VAL A 674 9.56 -6.82 4.72
C VAL A 674 10.71 -7.34 3.86
N ASP A 675 10.94 -6.70 2.72
CA ASP A 675 12.03 -7.06 1.82
C ASP A 675 13.42 -6.81 2.45
N LEU A 676 13.60 -5.65 3.12
CA LEU A 676 14.87 -5.32 3.80
C LEU A 676 15.20 -6.30 4.92
N VAL A 677 14.21 -6.78 5.67
CA VAL A 677 14.41 -7.82 6.69
C VAL A 677 14.83 -9.12 6.04
N ILE A 678 14.12 -9.57 5.01
CA ILE A 678 14.39 -10.85 4.34
C ILE A 678 15.74 -10.81 3.61
N THR A 679 15.97 -9.76 2.80
CA THR A 679 17.18 -9.68 1.96
C THR A 679 18.42 -9.21 2.72
N GLY A 680 18.25 -8.38 3.73
CA GLY A 680 19.33 -7.83 4.56
C GLY A 680 19.54 -8.65 5.83
N MET A 681 18.66 -8.54 6.82
CA MET A 681 18.87 -9.15 8.13
C MET A 681 19.00 -10.67 8.05
N MET A 682 18.16 -11.33 7.22
CA MET A 682 18.21 -12.79 7.00
C MET A 682 19.06 -13.19 5.78
N GLY A 683 19.49 -12.23 4.98
CA GLY A 683 20.49 -12.39 3.92
C GLY A 683 20.01 -13.09 2.64
N VAL A 684 18.72 -13.33 2.47
CA VAL A 684 18.15 -14.06 1.33
C VAL A 684 18.38 -13.28 0.02
N SER A 685 18.98 -13.92 -0.96
CA SER A 685 19.20 -13.36 -2.30
C SER A 685 19.05 -14.46 -3.35
N VAL A 686 18.27 -14.21 -4.38
CA VAL A 686 18.06 -15.17 -5.48
C VAL A 686 18.43 -14.52 -6.79
N ARG A 687 19.32 -15.18 -7.53
CA ARG A 687 19.73 -14.73 -8.86
C ARG A 687 19.43 -15.82 -9.87
N ALA A 688 18.54 -15.52 -10.81
CA ALA A 688 18.24 -16.43 -11.91
C ALA A 688 19.43 -16.50 -12.88
N ASP A 689 19.64 -17.67 -13.49
CA ASP A 689 20.66 -17.89 -14.53
C ASP A 689 20.05 -17.90 -15.94
N ARG A 690 20.91 -17.96 -16.96
CA ARG A 690 20.48 -18.00 -18.36
C ARG A 690 19.77 -19.30 -18.76
N ALA A 691 20.00 -20.38 -18.02
CA ALA A 691 19.43 -21.69 -18.31
C ALA A 691 18.03 -21.85 -17.63
N GLY A 692 17.52 -20.81 -16.97
CA GLY A 692 16.25 -20.83 -16.26
C GLY A 692 16.34 -21.35 -14.81
N GLY A 693 17.50 -21.81 -14.36
CA GLY A 693 17.80 -22.10 -12.96
C GLY A 693 18.04 -20.84 -12.13
N ALA A 694 18.48 -21.02 -10.89
CA ALA A 694 18.90 -19.89 -10.06
C ALA A 694 19.90 -20.32 -8.97
N THR A 695 20.61 -19.33 -8.44
CA THR A 695 21.41 -19.49 -7.22
C THR A 695 20.70 -18.73 -6.09
N LEU A 696 20.35 -19.46 -5.02
CA LEU A 696 19.91 -18.88 -3.75
C LEU A 696 21.15 -18.71 -2.88
N THR A 697 21.45 -17.49 -2.48
CA THR A 697 22.56 -17.17 -1.58
C THR A 697 21.99 -16.59 -0.27
N LEU A 698 22.49 -17.09 0.86
CA LEU A 698 22.21 -16.56 2.21
C LEU A 698 23.48 -15.86 2.68
N ASP A 699 23.37 -14.56 2.94
CA ASP A 699 24.47 -13.70 3.42
C ASP A 699 23.91 -12.64 4.39
N PRO A 700 23.56 -13.05 5.64
CA PRO A 700 22.96 -12.16 6.63
C PRO A 700 23.89 -11.00 7.02
N LEU A 701 23.28 -9.83 7.29
CA LEU A 701 24.01 -8.65 7.76
C LEU A 701 24.74 -8.91 9.08
N PRO A 702 25.96 -8.36 9.27
CA PRO A 702 26.70 -8.45 10.51
C PRO A 702 26.13 -7.53 11.60
N GLY A 703 26.44 -7.82 12.87
CA GLY A 703 26.23 -6.89 13.99
C GLY A 703 24.78 -6.60 14.38
N VAL A 704 23.80 -7.29 13.81
CA VAL A 704 22.39 -7.13 14.11
C VAL A 704 21.82 -8.43 14.66
N LEU A 705 20.79 -8.34 15.50
CA LEU A 705 20.01 -9.42 16.05
C LEU A 705 20.86 -10.59 16.62
N PRO A 706 20.90 -10.76 17.93
CA PRO A 706 21.63 -11.85 18.56
C PRO A 706 21.01 -13.22 18.17
N GLN A 707 19.73 -13.21 17.84
CA GLN A 707 19.02 -14.40 17.36
C GLN A 707 17.88 -13.96 16.43
N ALA A 708 17.62 -14.70 15.37
CA ALA A 708 16.48 -14.49 14.47
C ALA A 708 16.15 -15.77 13.71
N GLU A 709 14.88 -15.86 13.34
CA GLU A 709 14.36 -16.96 12.58
C GLU A 709 13.30 -16.48 11.60
N ILE A 710 13.32 -16.98 10.37
CA ILE A 710 12.28 -16.74 9.39
C ILE A 710 11.87 -18.07 8.77
N HIS A 711 10.57 -18.32 8.76
CA HIS A 711 9.97 -19.54 8.22
C HIS A 711 9.12 -19.24 6.98
N SER A 712 8.95 -20.28 6.16
CA SER A 712 8.04 -20.26 5.02
C SER A 712 8.37 -19.16 3.99
N VAL A 713 9.67 -18.86 3.79
CA VAL A 713 10.09 -18.04 2.66
C VAL A 713 9.99 -18.88 1.40
N TRP A 714 9.05 -18.54 0.53
CA TRP A 714 8.84 -19.25 -0.72
C TRP A 714 9.80 -18.76 -1.79
N VAL A 715 10.58 -19.69 -2.35
CA VAL A 715 11.52 -19.42 -3.43
C VAL A 715 11.32 -20.47 -4.52
N ARG A 716 10.78 -20.11 -5.67
CA ARG A 716 10.54 -20.99 -6.81
C ARG A 716 9.76 -22.26 -6.44
N GLY A 717 8.69 -22.07 -5.65
CA GLY A 717 7.83 -23.16 -5.18
C GLY A 717 8.42 -24.02 -4.06
N ARG A 718 9.55 -23.63 -3.48
CA ARG A 718 10.26 -24.32 -2.40
C ARG A 718 10.17 -23.53 -1.11
N SER A 719 10.11 -24.21 0.03
CA SER A 719 10.08 -23.60 1.35
C SER A 719 11.48 -23.46 1.93
N LEU A 720 11.87 -22.24 2.26
CA LEU A 720 13.13 -21.91 2.91
C LEU A 720 12.86 -21.48 4.36
N THR A 721 13.66 -22.01 5.28
CA THR A 721 13.77 -21.54 6.67
C THR A 721 15.21 -21.06 6.90
N VAL A 722 15.37 -19.91 7.55
CA VAL A 722 16.69 -19.40 7.95
C VAL A 722 16.67 -19.11 9.44
N HIS A 723 17.69 -19.58 10.14
CA HIS A 723 17.88 -19.35 11.56
C HIS A 723 19.29 -18.79 11.81
N ARG A 724 19.41 -17.82 12.71
CA ARG A 724 20.69 -17.29 13.16
C ARG A 724 20.76 -17.20 14.68
N GLU A 725 21.95 -17.45 15.22
CA GLU A 725 22.26 -17.33 16.63
C GLU A 725 23.70 -16.80 16.80
N GLY A 726 23.82 -15.59 17.31
CA GLY A 726 25.11 -14.88 17.35
C GLY A 726 25.71 -14.69 15.96
N THR A 727 26.91 -15.23 15.76
CA THR A 727 27.57 -15.25 14.44
C THR A 727 27.27 -16.50 13.63
N ALA A 728 26.69 -17.52 14.20
CA ALA A 728 26.32 -18.75 13.49
C ALA A 728 24.94 -18.59 12.84
N TYR A 729 24.74 -19.24 11.70
CA TYR A 729 23.43 -19.36 11.07
C TYR A 729 23.34 -20.65 10.26
N TRP A 730 22.11 -21.09 10.03
CA TRP A 730 21.82 -22.18 9.11
C TRP A 730 20.62 -21.86 8.24
N ALA A 731 20.54 -22.49 7.10
CA ALA A 731 19.43 -22.43 6.18
C ALA A 731 18.98 -23.83 5.81
N GLU A 732 17.68 -24.03 5.73
CA GLU A 732 17.08 -25.32 5.30
C GLU A 732 16.13 -25.06 4.13
N LEU A 733 16.41 -25.70 3.02
CA LEU A 733 15.61 -25.66 1.80
C LEU A 733 15.11 -27.09 1.50
N ASP A 734 13.79 -27.30 1.52
CA ASP A 734 13.17 -28.61 1.30
C ASP A 734 13.81 -29.76 2.11
N GLY A 735 14.16 -29.51 3.37
CA GLY A 735 14.78 -30.48 4.27
C GLY A 735 16.30 -30.63 4.11
N GLN A 736 16.94 -29.94 3.15
CA GLN A 736 18.38 -29.87 3.05
C GLN A 736 18.93 -28.70 3.88
N ARG A 737 19.64 -29.03 4.96
CA ARG A 737 20.21 -28.02 5.86
C ARG A 737 21.69 -27.80 5.58
N GLN A 738 22.10 -26.53 5.53
CA GLN A 738 23.47 -26.07 5.54
C GLN A 738 23.66 -25.07 6.67
N ALA A 739 24.86 -25.05 7.26
CA ALA A 739 25.23 -24.15 8.36
C ALA A 739 26.52 -23.39 8.01
N SER A 740 26.62 -22.16 8.53
CA SER A 740 27.78 -21.27 8.30
C SER A 740 27.90 -20.22 9.39
N THR A 741 28.81 -19.28 9.20
CA THR A 741 28.98 -18.11 10.05
C THR A 741 28.79 -16.83 9.24
N ILE A 742 28.34 -15.74 9.92
CA ILE A 742 28.21 -14.42 9.30
C ILE A 742 29.48 -14.05 8.57
N GLY A 743 29.36 -13.59 7.34
CA GLY A 743 30.49 -13.32 6.47
C GLY A 743 30.92 -14.50 5.59
N GLN A 744 30.38 -15.69 5.79
CA GLN A 744 30.58 -16.87 4.93
C GLN A 744 29.22 -17.31 4.34
N PRO A 745 28.91 -16.97 3.07
CA PRO A 745 27.59 -17.24 2.51
C PRO A 745 27.31 -18.73 2.32
N ILE A 746 26.05 -19.13 2.54
CA ILE A 746 25.51 -20.42 2.11
C ILE A 746 24.94 -20.26 0.69
N GLN A 747 25.09 -21.29 -0.13
CA GLN A 747 24.51 -21.29 -1.49
C GLN A 747 23.78 -22.60 -1.79
N PHE A 748 22.61 -22.45 -2.44
CA PHE A 748 21.87 -23.55 -3.03
C PHE A 748 21.69 -23.29 -4.53
N THR A 749 21.92 -24.32 -5.32
CA THR A 749 21.60 -24.29 -6.76
C THR A 749 20.15 -24.76 -6.93
N LEU A 750 19.35 -23.93 -7.56
CA LEU A 750 17.94 -24.21 -7.86
C LEU A 750 17.81 -24.60 -9.33
N PRO A 751 17.19 -25.75 -9.64
CA PRO A 751 16.95 -26.14 -11.03
C PRO A 751 16.00 -25.13 -11.71
N PRO A 752 15.90 -25.16 -13.05
CA PRO A 752 14.85 -24.48 -13.75
C PRO A 752 13.48 -24.83 -13.12
N ALA A 753 12.60 -23.85 -13.03
CA ALA A 753 11.25 -24.13 -12.57
C ALA A 753 10.62 -25.11 -13.55
N ASP A 754 10.09 -26.23 -13.04
CA ASP A 754 9.28 -27.12 -13.86
C ASP A 754 8.16 -26.27 -14.47
N ALA A 755 8.02 -26.38 -15.80
CA ALA A 755 6.97 -25.69 -16.55
C ALA A 755 5.60 -26.33 -16.21
N ALA A 756 5.17 -26.22 -14.94
CA ALA A 756 3.79 -26.43 -14.59
C ALA A 756 3.05 -25.15 -14.98
N PRO A 757 2.07 -25.20 -15.90
CA PRO A 757 1.31 -24.03 -16.24
C PRO A 757 0.55 -23.59 -14.98
N VAL A 758 0.93 -22.44 -14.41
CA VAL A 758 -0.02 -21.67 -13.62
C VAL A 758 -1.09 -21.26 -14.63
N ILE A 759 -2.22 -21.94 -14.58
CA ILE A 759 -3.39 -21.57 -15.37
C ILE A 759 -3.81 -20.19 -14.88
N LEU A 760 -3.25 -19.17 -15.49
CA LEU A 760 -3.92 -17.89 -15.58
C LEU A 760 -5.08 -18.16 -16.57
N ASP A 761 -6.26 -18.40 -16.03
CA ASP A 761 -7.48 -18.43 -16.82
C ASP A 761 -7.76 -17.00 -17.30
N ALA A 762 -6.94 -16.57 -18.26
CA ALA A 762 -7.21 -15.40 -19.07
C ALA A 762 -8.30 -15.85 -20.03
N GLY A 763 -9.55 -15.59 -19.68
CA GLY A 763 -10.64 -15.70 -20.61
C GLY A 763 -10.19 -15.14 -21.95
N ARG A 764 -10.23 -15.98 -23.00
CA ARG A 764 -9.88 -15.60 -24.36
C ARG A 764 -10.69 -14.37 -24.73
N VAL A 765 -10.05 -13.21 -24.73
CA VAL A 765 -10.61 -12.02 -25.37
C VAL A 765 -10.58 -12.30 -26.88
N PRO A 766 -11.72 -12.41 -27.56
CA PRO A 766 -11.71 -12.48 -29.01
C PRO A 766 -11.12 -11.18 -29.58
N PRO A 767 -10.39 -11.23 -30.69
CA PRO A 767 -9.81 -10.04 -31.28
C PRO A 767 -10.91 -9.02 -31.61
N PRO A 768 -10.67 -7.72 -31.43
CA PRO A 768 -11.67 -6.70 -31.74
C PRO A 768 -12.07 -6.79 -33.20
N ARG A 769 -13.36 -6.93 -33.46
CA ARG A 769 -13.90 -6.82 -34.81
C ARG A 769 -13.59 -5.41 -35.31
N ALA A 770 -12.91 -5.32 -36.45
CA ALA A 770 -12.66 -4.09 -37.16
C ALA A 770 -13.99 -3.38 -37.47
N GLY A 771 -14.32 -2.38 -36.67
CA GLY A 771 -15.42 -1.46 -36.91
C GLY A 771 -15.00 -0.50 -38.02
N LYS A 772 -15.84 -0.36 -39.04
CA LYS A 772 -15.68 0.63 -40.11
C LYS A 772 -15.55 2.04 -39.50
N PRO A 773 -14.67 2.92 -40.02
CA PRO A 773 -14.54 4.26 -39.54
C PRO A 773 -15.83 5.06 -39.79
N THR A 774 -16.45 5.52 -38.72
CA THR A 774 -17.52 6.53 -38.80
C THR A 774 -16.85 7.90 -38.94
N ARG A 775 -17.26 8.62 -39.98
CA ARG A 775 -16.88 9.98 -40.33
C ARG A 775 -17.24 10.94 -39.18
N PRO A 776 -16.37 11.91 -38.82
CA PRO A 776 -16.74 12.92 -37.84
C PRO A 776 -17.78 13.89 -38.42
N PRO A 777 -18.71 14.39 -37.61
CA PRO A 777 -19.57 15.49 -38.04
C PRO A 777 -18.79 16.80 -38.11
N ALA A 778 -19.10 17.57 -39.14
CA ALA A 778 -18.54 18.87 -39.42
C ALA A 778 -19.01 19.91 -38.40
N GLU A 779 -18.10 20.79 -38.09
CA GLU A 779 -18.15 22.17 -37.57
C GLU A 779 -19.53 22.75 -37.20
N ALA A 780 -19.64 23.20 -35.95
CA ALA A 780 -20.31 24.48 -35.68
C ALA A 780 -19.58 25.20 -34.54
N MET A 781 -19.25 26.45 -34.80
CA MET A 781 -18.49 27.49 -34.11
C MET A 781 -18.56 27.50 -32.57
#